data_1154ab3f84d27c47e003dbf7f1d2724c
#
_entry.id   1154ab3f84d27c47e003dbf7f1d2724c
#
_cell.length_a   1.000
_cell.length_b   1.000
_cell.length_c   1.000
_cell.angle_alpha   90.00
_cell.angle_beta   90.00
_cell.angle_gamma   90.00
#
_symmetry.space_group_name_H-M   'P 1'
#
loop_
_entity.id
_entity.type
_entity.pdbx_description
1 polymer ?
#
loop_
_entity_poly.entity_id
_entity_poly.type
_entity_poly.pdbx_seq_one_letter_code
_entity_poly.pdbx_strand_id
1 'polypeptide(L)'
;MSDQREFRIGEAIPLQLAFSSADKERYQINMAQYDRSGRMNYEHFKLFPAEGAVDPLENYQAGVGGGLTGFKFLAAEPWTITLNINEWVRFTQPGDYRLTVTSNRVAVKDSSSPLGAMPVTLRSNEVTLRIVRASKAWQKLAFNDAVATLDQPAPTKPQDLEKYATSRRRALETLRFLGTADATREMAKRMRGEDSGGLDSICMLGLISSPEREAARGALERELVEPDHPISGNFLYTLRTINSETKDPNQDWREAQRKAVEALIAALPAKRGNALSISLSTAVNEAWNDLDLPKPTTDKLVEEMVSMFDQLPLEAQNTLLTYRWDKIAGPSMLPILRRYAQAYRDYPEMREVNAYNSLQLSASALQHWYELDPAGARPAIIREITRPRPRFDARALGILPDKTLPEADFALAEHLTASGDFEGLSNIASLIARYATDAILPQVTTKLDPSLGKWACAVQDPLLAFILRVNAELARSRIEEAVAARGKDFSACNHELFQSISEIHYDPVLEEIGIHSLDDPDPQVAMTAATMLGKFGSPAAEAALWQRYSSWSAAWAGRETELDLTFAEQSGDRIYQLGLGQNLMQAIATAKHWLSNRPTLQRLSQLTNVPRLHDQLDGYLKVWENQPLVISFNENPPPFGFEARVAQYDFHSMHELEEKLSQFPAGTKFLLSTPPMDSPANGHSLADLNTFLSSHGMIVAGEKREDGHALFPPRCRPFWAGRPGRSRRIC
;
A
#
# COMPACT_ATOMS: atom_id res chain seq x y z
N MET A 1 -24.27 -33.97 9.36
CA MET A 1 -25.18 -33.24 10.26
C MET A 1 -25.16 -33.95 11.58
N SER A 2 -25.22 -33.19 12.71
CA SER A 2 -25.73 -33.82 13.96
C SER A 2 -27.13 -34.35 13.64
N ASP A 3 -27.57 -35.44 14.30
CA ASP A 3 -28.92 -35.99 14.14
C ASP A 3 -30.04 -35.02 14.58
N GLN A 4 -29.67 -33.86 15.12
CA GLN A 4 -30.56 -32.81 15.53
C GLN A 4 -31.13 -32.10 14.29
N ARG A 5 -32.46 -32.18 14.14
CA ARG A 5 -33.21 -31.51 13.07
C ARG A 5 -34.14 -30.40 13.57
N GLU A 6 -34.27 -30.27 14.89
CA GLU A 6 -35.09 -29.25 15.54
C GLU A 6 -34.18 -28.22 16.25
N PHE A 7 -34.36 -26.95 15.93
CA PHE A 7 -33.60 -25.84 16.49
C PHE A 7 -34.54 -24.72 16.94
N ARG A 8 -34.10 -23.95 17.91
CA ARG A 8 -34.85 -22.79 18.39
C ARG A 8 -34.46 -21.54 17.58
N ILE A 9 -35.40 -20.60 17.45
CA ILE A 9 -35.07 -19.27 16.92
C ILE A 9 -33.92 -18.67 17.75
N GLY A 10 -32.81 -18.28 17.10
CA GLY A 10 -31.61 -17.76 17.76
C GLY A 10 -30.61 -18.82 18.24
N GLU A 11 -30.86 -20.09 18.02
CA GLU A 11 -29.89 -21.17 18.25
C GLU A 11 -28.96 -21.32 17.06
N ALA A 12 -27.67 -21.58 17.30
CA ALA A 12 -26.70 -21.85 16.24
C ALA A 12 -27.06 -23.15 15.49
N ILE A 13 -27.13 -23.09 14.18
CA ILE A 13 -27.51 -24.21 13.32
C ILE A 13 -26.32 -24.62 12.46
N PRO A 14 -25.52 -25.61 12.88
CA PRO A 14 -24.38 -26.08 12.13
C PRO A 14 -24.81 -26.87 10.89
N LEU A 15 -24.32 -26.50 9.73
CA LEU A 15 -24.52 -27.19 8.46
C LEU A 15 -23.18 -27.72 7.96
N GLN A 16 -23.13 -28.97 7.57
CA GLN A 16 -21.95 -29.57 6.93
C GLN A 16 -22.19 -29.71 5.44
N LEU A 17 -21.28 -29.15 4.66
CA LEU A 17 -21.22 -29.32 3.21
C LEU A 17 -20.07 -30.28 2.91
N ALA A 18 -20.36 -31.42 2.29
CA ALA A 18 -19.38 -32.41 1.90
C ALA A 18 -19.21 -32.42 0.37
N PHE A 19 -17.98 -32.36 -0.08
CA PHE A 19 -17.61 -32.33 -1.49
C PHE A 19 -16.71 -33.53 -1.81
N SER A 20 -17.07 -34.31 -2.84
CA SER A 20 -16.26 -35.44 -3.28
C SER A 20 -16.28 -35.56 -4.82
N SER A 21 -15.31 -36.26 -5.38
CA SER A 21 -15.28 -36.58 -6.81
C SER A 21 -14.69 -37.98 -7.02
N ALA A 22 -15.31 -38.75 -7.92
CA ALA A 22 -14.72 -40.02 -8.38
C ALA A 22 -13.52 -39.79 -9.33
N ASP A 23 -13.48 -38.64 -10.02
CA ASP A 23 -12.42 -38.28 -10.95
C ASP A 23 -11.27 -37.65 -10.16
N LYS A 24 -10.16 -38.37 -10.05
CA LYS A 24 -8.95 -37.86 -9.38
C LYS A 24 -8.36 -36.68 -10.17
N GLU A 25 -7.92 -35.65 -9.42
CA GLU A 25 -7.17 -34.51 -9.94
C GLU A 25 -7.88 -33.67 -11.01
N ARG A 26 -9.18 -33.88 -11.25
CA ARG A 26 -9.96 -33.12 -12.21
C ARG A 26 -10.58 -31.87 -11.59
N TYR A 27 -11.06 -31.96 -10.36
CA TYR A 27 -11.78 -30.90 -9.67
C TYR A 27 -10.97 -30.39 -8.49
N GLN A 28 -10.88 -29.08 -8.39
CA GLN A 28 -10.26 -28.40 -7.25
C GLN A 28 -11.31 -27.68 -6.44
N ILE A 29 -11.18 -27.69 -5.11
CA ILE A 29 -12.03 -26.96 -4.19
C ILE A 29 -11.27 -25.87 -3.50
N ASN A 30 -11.84 -24.65 -3.45
CA ASN A 30 -11.32 -23.55 -2.65
C ASN A 30 -11.56 -23.84 -1.16
N MET A 31 -10.48 -23.87 -0.37
CA MET A 31 -10.52 -24.20 1.05
C MET A 31 -10.86 -23.01 1.96
N ALA A 32 -11.05 -21.80 1.42
CA ALA A 32 -11.42 -20.64 2.20
C ALA A 32 -12.74 -20.89 2.94
N GLN A 33 -12.74 -20.63 4.25
CA GLN A 33 -13.94 -20.85 5.07
C GLN A 33 -14.80 -19.60 5.17
N TYR A 34 -14.17 -18.46 5.53
CA TYR A 34 -14.87 -17.19 5.73
C TYR A 34 -14.02 -16.04 5.22
N ASP A 35 -14.66 -15.00 4.73
CA ASP A 35 -14.08 -13.70 4.50
C ASP A 35 -14.12 -12.83 5.77
N ARG A 36 -13.77 -11.52 5.65
CA ARG A 36 -13.78 -10.61 6.80
C ARG A 36 -15.17 -10.36 7.39
N SER A 37 -16.24 -10.60 6.63
CA SER A 37 -17.61 -10.46 7.10
C SER A 37 -18.14 -11.71 7.80
N GLY A 38 -17.34 -12.78 7.87
CA GLY A 38 -17.74 -14.07 8.40
C GLY A 38 -18.58 -14.91 7.44
N ARG A 39 -18.77 -14.47 6.21
CA ARG A 39 -19.46 -15.22 5.16
C ARG A 39 -18.78 -15.10 3.81
N MET A 40 -18.81 -16.19 3.05
CA MET A 40 -18.22 -16.27 1.71
C MET A 40 -19.32 -16.27 0.66
N ASN A 41 -19.05 -15.67 -0.49
CA ASN A 41 -20.00 -15.64 -1.62
C ASN A 41 -19.96 -16.91 -2.48
N TYR A 42 -19.35 -18.00 -2.00
CA TYR A 42 -19.33 -19.28 -2.70
C TYR A 42 -20.61 -20.06 -2.53
N GLU A 43 -21.32 -19.90 -1.38
CA GLU A 43 -22.52 -20.62 -1.02
C GLU A 43 -23.75 -19.71 -1.09
N HIS A 44 -24.79 -20.18 -1.79
CA HIS A 44 -26.10 -19.54 -1.85
C HIS A 44 -27.17 -20.47 -1.27
N PHE A 45 -27.84 -20.01 -0.22
CA PHE A 45 -28.81 -20.77 0.54
C PHE A 45 -30.22 -20.46 0.02
N LYS A 46 -30.96 -21.49 -0.40
CA LYS A 46 -32.36 -21.36 -0.82
C LYS A 46 -33.23 -22.08 0.18
N LEU A 47 -34.17 -21.35 0.75
CA LEU A 47 -35.15 -21.84 1.72
C LEU A 47 -36.56 -21.90 1.14
N PHE A 48 -37.30 -22.89 1.58
CA PHE A 48 -38.72 -22.99 1.30
C PHE A 48 -39.48 -23.47 2.57
N PRO A 49 -40.51 -22.75 3.03
CA PRO A 49 -40.92 -21.43 2.53
C PRO A 49 -39.83 -20.37 2.77
N ALA A 50 -39.84 -19.31 1.96
CA ALA A 50 -38.92 -18.16 2.13
C ALA A 50 -39.40 -17.23 3.25
N GLU A 51 -40.69 -17.18 3.47
CA GLU A 51 -41.33 -16.39 4.51
C GLU A 51 -40.89 -16.90 5.90
N GLY A 52 -40.63 -15.95 6.80
CA GLY A 52 -40.14 -16.27 8.14
C GLY A 52 -38.62 -16.44 8.25
N ALA A 53 -37.88 -16.11 7.19
CA ALA A 53 -36.44 -16.09 7.17
C ALA A 53 -35.95 -14.79 6.47
N VAL A 54 -34.89 -14.17 7.00
CA VAL A 54 -34.28 -12.96 6.43
C VAL A 54 -32.76 -13.12 6.38
N ASP A 55 -32.10 -12.50 5.42
CA ASP A 55 -30.64 -12.38 5.42
C ASP A 55 -30.26 -11.32 6.47
N PRO A 56 -29.53 -11.67 7.54
CA PRO A 56 -29.18 -10.74 8.60
C PRO A 56 -28.19 -9.66 8.15
N LEU A 57 -27.49 -9.88 7.03
CA LEU A 57 -26.45 -8.99 6.48
C LEU A 57 -26.77 -8.54 5.04
N GLU A 58 -28.06 -8.49 4.67
CA GLU A 58 -28.50 -8.14 3.30
C GLU A 58 -27.90 -6.80 2.81
N ASN A 59 -27.85 -5.83 3.71
CA ASN A 59 -27.35 -4.49 3.40
C ASN A 59 -25.87 -4.29 3.80
N TYR A 60 -25.17 -5.34 4.22
CA TYR A 60 -23.77 -5.28 4.58
C TYR A 60 -22.89 -5.61 3.37
N GLN A 61 -22.18 -4.63 2.88
CA GLN A 61 -21.19 -4.82 1.83
C GLN A 61 -19.83 -5.09 2.48
N ALA A 62 -19.42 -6.35 2.50
CA ALA A 62 -18.05 -6.69 2.85
C ALA A 62 -17.10 -6.20 1.76
N GLY A 63 -16.03 -5.51 2.14
CA GLY A 63 -14.91 -5.29 1.25
C GLY A 63 -14.34 -6.63 0.78
N VAL A 64 -14.12 -6.80 -0.53
CA VAL A 64 -13.50 -8.00 -1.09
C VAL A 64 -12.07 -8.07 -0.59
N GLY A 65 -11.83 -8.86 0.42
CA GLY A 65 -10.52 -9.02 1.06
C GLY A 65 -10.38 -10.42 1.63
N GLY A 66 -10.55 -11.44 0.78
CA GLY A 66 -10.25 -12.84 1.13
C GLY A 66 -8.75 -13.05 1.18
N GLY A 67 -8.22 -13.65 2.26
CA GLY A 67 -6.87 -14.17 2.27
C GLY A 67 -6.68 -15.21 1.17
N LEU A 68 -5.47 -15.33 0.62
CA LEU A 68 -5.10 -16.41 -0.29
C LEU A 68 -5.21 -17.73 0.48
N THR A 69 -6.28 -18.46 0.23
CA THR A 69 -6.47 -19.84 0.73
C THR A 69 -6.17 -20.79 -0.41
N GLY A 70 -5.49 -21.88 -0.08
CA GLY A 70 -5.11 -22.88 -1.06
C GLY A 70 -6.30 -23.57 -1.71
N PHE A 71 -6.02 -24.24 -2.81
CA PHE A 71 -6.93 -25.18 -3.46
C PHE A 71 -6.48 -26.61 -3.14
N LYS A 72 -7.47 -27.51 -3.01
CA LYS A 72 -7.24 -28.93 -2.82
C LYS A 72 -7.95 -29.72 -3.91
N PHE A 73 -7.34 -30.76 -4.46
CA PHE A 73 -8.03 -31.69 -5.35
C PHE A 73 -9.07 -32.49 -4.58
N LEU A 74 -10.27 -32.61 -5.15
CA LEU A 74 -11.30 -33.49 -4.66
C LEU A 74 -10.95 -34.95 -4.95
N ALA A 75 -11.31 -35.82 -4.01
CA ALA A 75 -11.16 -37.26 -4.09
C ALA A 75 -12.50 -37.94 -3.78
N ALA A 76 -12.52 -39.28 -3.86
CA ALA A 76 -13.68 -40.06 -3.45
C ALA A 76 -14.03 -39.88 -1.95
N GLU A 77 -13.01 -39.69 -1.10
CA GLU A 77 -13.19 -39.30 0.29
C GLU A 77 -13.67 -37.84 0.36
N PRO A 78 -14.81 -37.56 1.00
CA PRO A 78 -15.37 -36.23 1.05
C PRO A 78 -14.51 -35.24 1.85
N TRP A 79 -14.23 -34.05 1.26
CA TRP A 79 -13.79 -32.91 2.02
C TRP A 79 -15.02 -32.16 2.57
N THR A 80 -14.99 -31.83 3.86
CA THR A 80 -16.16 -31.26 4.57
C THR A 80 -15.83 -29.88 5.13
N ILE A 81 -16.76 -28.94 4.95
CA ILE A 81 -16.79 -27.64 5.62
C ILE A 81 -18.01 -27.55 6.52
N THR A 82 -17.83 -27.02 7.73
CA THR A 82 -18.93 -26.75 8.66
C THR A 82 -19.18 -25.24 8.71
N LEU A 83 -20.43 -24.85 8.48
CA LEU A 83 -20.90 -23.45 8.50
C LEU A 83 -22.06 -23.34 9.49
N ASN A 84 -22.18 -22.17 10.17
CA ASN A 84 -23.43 -21.85 10.89
C ASN A 84 -24.36 -21.13 9.90
N ILE A 85 -25.51 -21.76 9.57
CA ILE A 85 -26.44 -21.15 8.60
C ILE A 85 -26.94 -19.77 9.06
N ASN A 86 -26.91 -19.51 10.37
CA ASN A 86 -27.26 -18.21 10.95
C ASN A 86 -26.46 -17.01 10.39
N GLU A 87 -25.32 -17.25 9.76
CA GLU A 87 -24.55 -16.24 9.05
C GLU A 87 -25.32 -15.69 7.82
N TRP A 88 -26.10 -16.53 7.15
CA TRP A 88 -26.87 -16.20 5.95
C TRP A 88 -28.35 -16.05 6.20
N VAL A 89 -28.88 -16.72 7.23
CA VAL A 89 -30.32 -16.83 7.46
C VAL A 89 -30.65 -16.61 8.93
N ARG A 90 -31.44 -15.60 9.23
CA ARG A 90 -32.11 -15.45 10.51
C ARG A 90 -33.56 -15.90 10.38
N PHE A 91 -33.95 -16.93 11.16
CA PHE A 91 -35.34 -17.36 11.27
C PHE A 91 -36.09 -16.41 12.20
N THR A 92 -37.22 -15.89 11.74
CA THR A 92 -38.10 -14.97 12.47
C THR A 92 -39.41 -15.64 12.87
N GLN A 93 -39.74 -16.77 12.23
CA GLN A 93 -40.96 -17.56 12.51
C GLN A 93 -40.61 -19.04 12.71
N PRO A 94 -41.36 -19.73 13.58
CA PRO A 94 -41.27 -21.19 13.69
C PRO A 94 -41.90 -21.85 12.46
N GLY A 95 -41.41 -23.04 12.09
CA GLY A 95 -41.91 -23.80 10.94
C GLY A 95 -40.95 -24.88 10.49
N ASP A 96 -41.37 -25.66 9.52
CA ASP A 96 -40.54 -26.64 8.82
C ASP A 96 -40.01 -26.01 7.55
N TYR A 97 -38.69 -25.91 7.42
CA TYR A 97 -38.00 -25.28 6.32
C TYR A 97 -37.18 -26.31 5.54
N ARG A 98 -37.31 -26.30 4.23
CA ARG A 98 -36.47 -27.08 3.32
C ARG A 98 -35.35 -26.21 2.78
N LEU A 99 -34.12 -26.70 2.91
CA LEU A 99 -32.90 -25.98 2.54
C LEU A 99 -32.19 -26.71 1.43
N THR A 100 -31.79 -25.96 0.40
CA THR A 100 -30.79 -26.39 -0.60
C THR A 100 -29.68 -25.36 -0.72
N VAL A 101 -28.46 -25.81 -1.01
CA VAL A 101 -27.30 -24.96 -1.16
C VAL A 101 -26.79 -25.08 -2.60
N THR A 102 -26.53 -23.95 -3.22
CA THR A 102 -25.77 -23.87 -4.47
C THR A 102 -24.39 -23.35 -4.14
N SER A 103 -23.33 -24.05 -4.58
CA SER A 103 -21.94 -23.67 -4.29
C SER A 103 -21.13 -23.52 -5.58
N ASN A 104 -20.37 -22.42 -5.68
CA ASN A 104 -19.41 -22.14 -6.74
C ASN A 104 -17.95 -22.33 -6.27
N ARG A 105 -17.75 -23.07 -5.20
CA ARG A 105 -16.45 -23.32 -4.54
C ARG A 105 -15.56 -24.27 -5.34
N VAL A 106 -16.16 -25.10 -6.19
CA VAL A 106 -15.45 -26.11 -6.98
C VAL A 106 -15.14 -25.57 -8.37
N ALA A 107 -13.96 -25.90 -8.89
CA ALA A 107 -13.57 -25.56 -10.25
C ALA A 107 -12.90 -26.77 -10.93
N VAL A 108 -13.05 -26.86 -12.27
CA VAL A 108 -12.27 -27.76 -13.10
C VAL A 108 -10.90 -27.12 -13.33
N LYS A 109 -9.83 -27.92 -13.19
CA LYS A 109 -8.50 -27.48 -13.61
C LYS A 109 -8.50 -27.31 -15.12
N ASP A 110 -8.31 -26.09 -15.59
CA ASP A 110 -8.27 -25.77 -17.02
C ASP A 110 -6.97 -25.02 -17.32
N SER A 111 -6.07 -25.69 -18.02
CA SER A 111 -4.78 -25.11 -18.44
C SER A 111 -4.93 -24.03 -19.50
N SER A 112 -6.09 -23.90 -20.14
CA SER A 112 -6.37 -22.86 -21.14
C SER A 112 -6.94 -21.57 -20.53
N SER A 113 -7.35 -21.60 -19.26
CA SER A 113 -7.86 -20.42 -18.54
C SER A 113 -6.70 -19.58 -17.98
N PRO A 114 -6.72 -18.24 -18.12
CA PRO A 114 -5.72 -17.36 -17.49
C PRO A 114 -5.65 -17.51 -15.95
N LEU A 115 -6.73 -18.00 -15.33
CA LEU A 115 -6.81 -18.28 -13.89
C LEU A 115 -6.57 -19.77 -13.58
N GLY A 116 -6.30 -20.61 -14.59
CA GLY A 116 -6.04 -22.05 -14.42
C GLY A 116 -7.22 -22.87 -13.91
N ALA A 117 -8.45 -22.30 -13.84
CA ALA A 117 -9.61 -22.97 -13.32
C ALA A 117 -10.93 -22.42 -13.89
N MET A 118 -11.89 -23.29 -14.20
CA MET A 118 -13.27 -22.93 -14.56
C MET A 118 -14.21 -23.28 -13.40
N PRO A 119 -14.99 -22.33 -12.86
CA PRO A 119 -15.91 -22.61 -11.76
C PRO A 119 -17.02 -23.56 -12.18
N VAL A 120 -17.39 -24.46 -11.28
CA VAL A 120 -18.49 -25.43 -11.42
C VAL A 120 -19.54 -25.12 -10.38
N THR A 121 -20.76 -24.83 -10.82
CA THR A 121 -21.89 -24.64 -9.93
C THR A 121 -22.44 -25.99 -9.49
N LEU A 122 -22.37 -26.27 -8.18
CA LEU A 122 -22.89 -27.48 -7.57
C LEU A 122 -24.16 -27.17 -6.80
N ARG A 123 -25.11 -28.10 -6.79
CA ARG A 123 -26.33 -28.04 -5.98
C ARG A 123 -26.34 -29.22 -5.02
N SER A 124 -26.62 -28.92 -3.71
CA SER A 124 -26.73 -29.95 -2.69
C SER A 124 -28.02 -30.75 -2.78
N ASN A 125 -28.09 -31.85 -2.05
CA ASN A 125 -29.35 -32.45 -1.65
C ASN A 125 -30.17 -31.48 -0.76
N GLU A 126 -31.47 -31.70 -0.71
CA GLU A 126 -32.37 -30.95 0.17
C GLU A 126 -32.30 -31.50 1.62
N VAL A 127 -32.35 -30.56 2.56
CA VAL A 127 -32.36 -30.87 4.01
C VAL A 127 -33.55 -30.16 4.66
N THR A 128 -34.30 -30.87 5.54
CA THR A 128 -35.41 -30.29 6.30
C THR A 128 -34.90 -29.87 7.69
N LEU A 129 -35.24 -28.65 8.09
CA LEU A 129 -34.96 -28.06 9.38
C LEU A 129 -36.30 -27.70 10.04
N ARG A 130 -36.51 -28.11 11.27
CA ARG A 130 -37.66 -27.69 12.09
C ARG A 130 -37.21 -26.57 13.02
N ILE A 131 -37.79 -25.39 12.86
CA ILE A 131 -37.53 -24.24 13.71
C ILE A 131 -38.68 -24.07 14.69
N VAL A 132 -38.35 -23.98 15.98
CA VAL A 132 -39.34 -23.82 17.07
C VAL A 132 -39.11 -22.48 17.79
N ARG A 133 -40.13 -21.99 18.47
CA ARG A 133 -40.00 -20.77 19.28
C ARG A 133 -39.02 -20.99 20.44
N ALA A 134 -38.12 -20.04 20.65
CA ALA A 134 -37.28 -20.00 21.83
C ALA A 134 -38.10 -19.49 23.06
N SER A 135 -38.05 -20.20 24.17
CA SER A 135 -38.61 -19.68 25.42
C SER A 135 -37.69 -18.62 26.03
N LYS A 136 -38.24 -17.64 26.73
CA LYS A 136 -37.45 -16.61 27.45
C LYS A 136 -36.48 -17.24 28.45
N ALA A 137 -36.85 -18.35 29.10
CA ALA A 137 -35.97 -19.05 30.01
C ALA A 137 -34.76 -19.64 29.32
N TRP A 138 -34.94 -20.26 28.14
CA TRP A 138 -33.81 -20.76 27.33
C TRP A 138 -32.92 -19.65 26.83
N GLN A 139 -33.50 -18.54 26.31
CA GLN A 139 -32.71 -17.39 25.87
C GLN A 139 -31.85 -16.82 27.00
N LYS A 140 -32.41 -16.69 28.20
CA LYS A 140 -31.68 -16.22 29.38
C LYS A 140 -30.57 -17.17 29.80
N LEU A 141 -30.83 -18.49 29.77
CA LEU A 141 -29.80 -19.49 30.05
C LEU A 141 -28.66 -19.42 29.04
N ALA A 142 -28.95 -19.45 27.74
CA ALA A 142 -27.94 -19.36 26.68
C ALA A 142 -27.13 -18.06 26.74
N PHE A 143 -27.78 -16.93 27.09
CA PHE A 143 -27.10 -15.66 27.34
C PHE A 143 -26.13 -15.74 28.51
N ASN A 144 -26.61 -16.26 29.68
CA ASN A 144 -25.79 -16.36 30.87
C ASN A 144 -24.57 -17.28 30.66
N ASP A 145 -24.77 -18.44 30.01
CA ASP A 145 -23.69 -19.38 29.69
C ASP A 145 -22.64 -18.77 28.76
N ALA A 146 -23.09 -18.01 27.78
CA ALA A 146 -22.19 -17.29 26.88
C ALA A 146 -21.36 -16.22 27.62
N VAL A 147 -22.01 -15.39 28.46
CA VAL A 147 -21.32 -14.38 29.28
C VAL A 147 -20.35 -15.04 30.25
N ALA A 148 -20.75 -16.10 30.96
CA ALA A 148 -19.87 -16.84 31.87
C ALA A 148 -18.63 -17.41 31.15
N THR A 149 -18.78 -17.86 29.91
CA THR A 149 -17.66 -18.32 29.09
C THR A 149 -16.72 -17.16 28.70
N LEU A 150 -17.28 -16.01 28.37
CA LEU A 150 -16.48 -14.80 28.00
C LEU A 150 -15.74 -14.20 29.21
N ASP A 151 -16.25 -14.38 30.42
CA ASP A 151 -15.65 -13.88 31.66
C ASP A 151 -14.55 -14.80 32.22
N GLN A 152 -14.32 -15.96 31.60
CA GLN A 152 -13.23 -16.84 32.01
C GLN A 152 -11.87 -16.17 31.74
N PRO A 153 -10.91 -16.22 32.70
CA PRO A 153 -9.58 -15.71 32.48
C PRO A 153 -8.83 -16.52 31.43
N ALA A 154 -7.93 -15.87 30.73
CA ALA A 154 -7.07 -16.54 29.76
C ALA A 154 -6.21 -17.62 30.45
N PRO A 155 -6.04 -18.80 29.84
CA PRO A 155 -5.21 -19.85 30.39
C PRO A 155 -3.74 -19.46 30.33
N THR A 156 -2.99 -19.92 31.33
CA THR A 156 -1.55 -19.69 31.39
C THR A 156 -0.75 -20.65 30.51
N LYS A 157 -1.32 -21.77 30.09
CA LYS A 157 -0.66 -22.78 29.27
C LYS A 157 -0.94 -22.57 27.79
N PRO A 158 0.09 -22.46 26.93
CA PRO A 158 -0.08 -22.24 25.48
C PRO A 158 -0.99 -23.28 24.80
N GLN A 159 -0.94 -24.53 25.23
CA GLN A 159 -1.76 -25.63 24.68
C GLN A 159 -3.28 -25.45 24.88
N ASP A 160 -3.70 -24.63 25.86
CA ASP A 160 -5.10 -24.38 26.16
C ASP A 160 -5.64 -23.13 25.45
N LEU A 161 -4.77 -22.32 24.83
CA LEU A 161 -5.13 -21.04 24.19
C LEU A 161 -6.08 -21.23 22.99
N GLU A 162 -5.88 -22.26 22.17
CA GLU A 162 -6.72 -22.54 21.00
C GLU A 162 -8.14 -22.92 21.44
N LYS A 163 -8.26 -23.80 22.45
CA LYS A 163 -9.53 -24.20 23.02
C LYS A 163 -10.27 -23.01 23.65
N TYR A 164 -9.51 -22.16 24.35
CA TYR A 164 -10.06 -20.96 24.98
C TYR A 164 -10.56 -19.97 23.90
N ALA A 165 -9.78 -19.68 22.86
CA ALA A 165 -10.18 -18.81 21.76
C ALA A 165 -11.42 -19.35 21.03
N THR A 166 -11.47 -20.67 20.77
CA THR A 166 -12.62 -21.34 20.15
C THR A 166 -13.88 -21.22 21.02
N SER A 167 -13.75 -21.38 22.34
CA SER A 167 -14.89 -21.27 23.25
C SER A 167 -15.44 -19.85 23.30
N ARG A 168 -14.58 -18.85 23.35
CA ARG A 168 -14.96 -17.41 23.30
C ARG A 168 -15.65 -17.05 21.99
N ARG A 169 -15.12 -17.53 20.86
CA ARG A 169 -15.74 -17.33 19.54
C ARG A 169 -17.17 -17.88 19.53
N ARG A 170 -17.36 -19.12 19.97
CA ARG A 170 -18.70 -19.74 20.04
C ARG A 170 -19.65 -18.99 20.98
N ALA A 171 -19.15 -18.47 22.09
CA ALA A 171 -19.95 -17.67 23.02
C ALA A 171 -20.42 -16.35 22.37
N LEU A 172 -19.54 -15.65 21.63
CA LEU A 172 -19.93 -14.46 20.90
C LEU A 172 -20.87 -14.75 19.73
N GLU A 173 -20.68 -15.86 19.00
CA GLU A 173 -21.62 -16.33 17.98
C GLU A 173 -23.01 -16.64 18.60
N THR A 174 -23.05 -17.22 19.80
CA THR A 174 -24.30 -17.42 20.54
C THR A 174 -24.99 -16.11 20.84
N LEU A 175 -24.29 -15.10 21.38
CA LEU A 175 -24.85 -13.76 21.61
C LEU A 175 -25.37 -13.13 20.33
N ARG A 176 -24.59 -13.19 19.25
CA ARG A 176 -24.96 -12.67 17.93
C ARG A 176 -26.24 -13.31 17.39
N PHE A 177 -26.37 -14.65 17.48
CA PHE A 177 -27.52 -15.36 16.93
C PHE A 177 -28.77 -15.25 17.80
N LEU A 178 -28.63 -15.14 19.14
CA LEU A 178 -29.73 -14.85 20.02
C LEU A 178 -30.48 -13.57 19.63
N GLY A 179 -29.78 -12.52 19.21
CA GLY A 179 -30.34 -11.27 18.74
C GLY A 179 -31.26 -10.56 19.72
N THR A 180 -31.12 -10.79 21.03
CA THR A 180 -31.89 -10.12 22.08
C THR A 180 -31.23 -8.79 22.49
N ALA A 181 -32.01 -7.88 23.09
CA ALA A 181 -31.50 -6.60 23.56
C ALA A 181 -30.35 -6.75 24.58
N ASP A 182 -30.41 -7.79 25.46
CA ASP A 182 -29.34 -8.04 26.42
C ASP A 182 -28.06 -8.54 25.73
N ALA A 183 -28.18 -9.46 24.77
CA ALA A 183 -27.05 -9.95 23.98
C ALA A 183 -26.41 -8.81 23.14
N THR A 184 -27.24 -7.93 22.59
CA THR A 184 -26.81 -6.76 21.85
C THR A 184 -26.01 -5.80 22.74
N ARG A 185 -26.47 -5.51 23.93
CA ARG A 185 -25.73 -4.66 24.90
C ARG A 185 -24.41 -5.30 25.33
N GLU A 186 -24.41 -6.61 25.57
CA GLU A 186 -23.19 -7.32 25.97
C GLU A 186 -22.14 -7.30 24.83
N MET A 187 -22.56 -7.48 23.58
CA MET A 187 -21.61 -7.40 22.44
C MET A 187 -20.97 -6.02 22.32
N ALA A 188 -21.73 -4.93 22.49
CA ALA A 188 -21.16 -3.57 22.47
C ALA A 188 -20.10 -3.41 23.58
N LYS A 189 -20.38 -3.88 24.79
CA LYS A 189 -19.45 -3.85 25.92
C LYS A 189 -18.16 -4.66 25.68
N ARG A 190 -18.24 -5.75 24.88
CA ARG A 190 -17.08 -6.62 24.57
C ARG A 190 -16.24 -6.16 23.40
N MET A 191 -16.67 -5.15 22.67
CA MET A 191 -15.96 -4.63 21.49
C MET A 191 -14.85 -3.66 21.89
N ARG A 192 -13.73 -4.21 22.36
CA ARG A 192 -12.67 -3.46 23.06
C ARG A 192 -11.40 -3.25 22.23
N GLY A 193 -11.39 -3.60 20.94
CA GLY A 193 -10.21 -3.46 20.09
C GLY A 193 -9.12 -4.50 20.34
N GLU A 194 -9.38 -5.50 21.18
CA GLU A 194 -8.48 -6.62 21.41
C GLU A 194 -8.75 -7.71 20.36
N ASP A 195 -8.27 -7.48 19.12
CA ASP A 195 -8.61 -8.37 17.99
C ASP A 195 -7.76 -9.65 17.93
N SER A 196 -7.39 -10.21 19.08
CA SER A 196 -6.82 -11.55 19.15
C SER A 196 -7.85 -12.59 18.71
N GLY A 197 -7.87 -12.90 17.41
CA GLY A 197 -8.73 -13.94 16.84
C GLY A 197 -10.07 -13.48 16.26
N GLY A 198 -10.24 -12.21 15.90
CA GLY A 198 -11.42 -11.69 15.20
C GLY A 198 -12.67 -11.56 16.08
N LEU A 199 -12.52 -11.46 17.40
CA LEU A 199 -13.64 -11.35 18.33
C LEU A 199 -14.43 -10.05 18.15
N ASP A 200 -13.73 -8.93 17.93
CA ASP A 200 -14.34 -7.63 17.63
C ASP A 200 -15.19 -7.68 16.36
N SER A 201 -14.74 -8.43 15.35
CA SER A 201 -15.50 -8.61 14.10
C SER A 201 -16.81 -9.36 14.32
N ILE A 202 -16.85 -10.36 15.22
CA ILE A 202 -18.09 -11.07 15.57
C ILE A 202 -19.06 -10.13 16.28
N CYS A 203 -18.57 -9.30 17.21
CA CYS A 203 -19.38 -8.28 17.89
C CYS A 203 -19.94 -7.26 16.88
N MET A 204 -19.08 -6.76 15.99
CA MET A 204 -19.46 -5.85 14.92
C MET A 204 -20.61 -6.41 14.07
N LEU A 205 -20.44 -7.62 13.54
CA LEU A 205 -21.45 -8.28 12.72
C LEU A 205 -22.74 -8.53 13.52
N GLY A 206 -22.62 -8.88 14.80
CA GLY A 206 -23.75 -9.09 15.69
C GLY A 206 -24.55 -7.81 15.94
N LEU A 207 -23.90 -6.71 16.13
CA LEU A 207 -24.51 -5.38 16.32
C LEU A 207 -25.16 -4.86 15.04
N ILE A 208 -24.45 -4.91 13.91
CA ILE A 208 -24.98 -4.47 12.60
C ILE A 208 -26.20 -5.29 12.19
N SER A 209 -26.16 -6.62 12.44
CA SER A 209 -27.24 -7.51 12.10
C SER A 209 -28.32 -7.61 13.18
N SER A 210 -28.21 -6.92 14.31
CA SER A 210 -29.16 -7.05 15.42
C SER A 210 -30.58 -6.64 15.00
N PRO A 211 -31.61 -7.44 15.34
CA PRO A 211 -33.00 -7.00 15.20
C PRO A 211 -33.35 -5.87 16.17
N GLU A 212 -32.57 -5.72 17.26
CA GLU A 212 -32.72 -4.71 18.31
C GLU A 212 -31.88 -3.47 18.01
N ARG A 213 -32.10 -2.82 16.85
CA ARG A 213 -31.27 -1.73 16.34
C ARG A 213 -31.13 -0.56 17.31
N GLU A 214 -32.21 -0.15 17.96
CA GLU A 214 -32.16 0.94 18.95
C GLU A 214 -31.39 0.56 20.22
N ALA A 215 -31.46 -0.70 20.64
CA ALA A 215 -30.66 -1.19 21.75
C ALA A 215 -29.16 -1.22 21.38
N ALA A 216 -28.82 -1.56 20.12
CA ALA A 216 -27.46 -1.51 19.60
C ALA A 216 -26.91 -0.08 19.57
N ARG A 217 -27.68 0.89 19.03
CA ARG A 217 -27.33 2.30 19.01
C ARG A 217 -27.05 2.84 20.40
N GLY A 218 -28.02 2.72 21.31
CA GLY A 218 -27.89 3.24 22.67
C GLY A 218 -26.81 2.51 23.49
N ALA A 219 -26.45 1.27 23.16
CA ALA A 219 -25.33 0.59 23.78
C ALA A 219 -23.98 1.17 23.29
N LEU A 220 -23.81 1.34 21.99
CA LEU A 220 -22.58 1.92 21.42
C LEU A 220 -22.38 3.36 21.88
N GLU A 221 -23.43 4.19 21.88
CA GLU A 221 -23.34 5.58 22.37
C GLU A 221 -22.91 5.65 23.85
N ARG A 222 -23.32 4.68 24.66
CA ARG A 222 -22.93 4.58 26.07
C ARG A 222 -21.46 4.16 26.22
N GLU A 223 -21.02 3.11 25.49
CA GLU A 223 -19.65 2.63 25.53
C GLU A 223 -18.67 3.66 24.92
N LEU A 224 -19.15 4.50 23.95
CA LEU A 224 -18.34 5.56 23.38
C LEU A 224 -17.81 6.54 24.44
N VAL A 225 -18.63 6.87 25.44
CA VAL A 225 -18.27 7.85 26.48
C VAL A 225 -17.75 7.19 27.77
N GLU A 226 -17.80 5.84 27.85
CA GLU A 226 -17.30 5.10 29.02
C GLU A 226 -15.77 5.27 29.14
N PRO A 227 -15.23 5.79 30.28
CA PRO A 227 -13.81 6.13 30.42
C PRO A 227 -12.84 4.98 30.15
N ASP A 228 -13.18 3.78 30.59
CA ASP A 228 -12.31 2.60 30.49
C ASP A 228 -12.62 1.72 29.27
N HIS A 229 -13.51 2.16 28.37
CA HIS A 229 -13.84 1.45 27.14
C HIS A 229 -13.03 1.99 25.95
N PRO A 230 -12.14 1.19 25.34
CA PRO A 230 -11.38 1.58 24.16
C PRO A 230 -12.26 1.59 22.92
N ILE A 231 -12.09 2.57 22.06
CA ILE A 231 -12.84 2.69 20.81
C ILE A 231 -11.94 2.31 19.64
N SER A 232 -12.21 1.15 19.05
CA SER A 232 -11.50 0.62 17.87
C SER A 232 -12.11 1.11 16.55
N GLY A 233 -11.39 0.90 15.44
CA GLY A 233 -11.93 1.14 14.10
C GLY A 233 -13.22 0.34 13.81
N ASN A 234 -13.27 -0.92 14.27
CA ASN A 234 -14.48 -1.74 14.16
C ASN A 234 -15.66 -1.15 14.95
N PHE A 235 -15.39 -0.56 16.12
CA PHE A 235 -16.41 0.11 16.89
C PHE A 235 -16.98 1.32 16.14
N LEU A 236 -16.13 2.20 15.62
CA LEU A 236 -16.58 3.37 14.85
C LEU A 236 -17.31 2.96 13.57
N TYR A 237 -16.81 1.95 12.88
CA TYR A 237 -17.49 1.40 11.71
C TYR A 237 -18.89 0.90 12.06
N THR A 238 -19.05 0.22 13.21
CA THR A 238 -20.34 -0.28 13.67
C THR A 238 -21.28 0.87 14.01
N LEU A 239 -20.81 1.85 14.77
CA LEU A 239 -21.58 3.03 15.15
C LEU A 239 -22.07 3.80 13.93
N ARG A 240 -21.18 4.04 12.95
CA ARG A 240 -21.51 4.65 11.67
C ARG A 240 -22.60 3.87 10.92
N THR A 241 -22.42 2.55 10.80
CA THR A 241 -23.35 1.69 10.04
C THR A 241 -24.74 1.63 10.68
N ILE A 242 -24.82 1.66 12.02
CA ILE A 242 -26.10 1.70 12.73
C ILE A 242 -26.76 3.06 12.64
N ASN A 243 -25.99 4.16 12.60
CA ASN A 243 -26.49 5.52 12.51
C ASN A 243 -26.81 5.97 11.08
N SER A 244 -26.34 5.25 10.06
CA SER A 244 -26.71 5.50 8.67
C SER A 244 -28.17 5.11 8.43
N GLU A 245 -28.99 6.09 8.01
CA GLU A 245 -30.43 5.91 7.81
C GLU A 245 -30.80 5.50 6.39
N THR A 246 -29.89 5.64 5.44
CA THR A 246 -30.16 5.42 4.02
C THR A 246 -29.72 4.05 3.54
N LYS A 247 -30.52 3.48 2.61
CA LYS A 247 -30.17 2.26 1.87
C LYS A 247 -29.12 2.52 0.77
N ASP A 248 -28.78 3.79 0.50
CA ASP A 248 -27.75 4.16 -0.47
C ASP A 248 -26.38 4.31 0.23
N PRO A 249 -25.48 3.35 0.07
CA PRO A 249 -24.17 3.37 0.73
C PRO A 249 -23.27 4.53 0.25
N ASN A 250 -23.63 5.26 -0.80
CA ASN A 250 -22.78 6.29 -1.39
C ASN A 250 -23.13 7.73 -0.93
N GLN A 251 -24.35 7.95 -0.47
CA GLN A 251 -24.81 9.32 -0.15
C GLN A 251 -24.60 9.76 1.30
N ASP A 252 -24.58 8.85 2.25
CA ASP A 252 -24.64 9.23 3.68
C ASP A 252 -23.48 8.71 4.55
N TRP A 253 -22.63 7.82 4.00
CA TRP A 253 -21.59 7.20 4.84
C TRP A 253 -20.52 8.20 5.31
N ARG A 254 -20.17 9.20 4.49
CA ARG A 254 -19.18 10.21 4.87
C ARG A 254 -19.67 11.09 6.01
N GLU A 255 -20.92 11.51 5.96
CA GLU A 255 -21.53 12.28 7.04
C GLU A 255 -21.66 11.46 8.33
N ALA A 256 -22.10 10.21 8.24
CA ALA A 256 -22.16 9.30 9.38
C ALA A 256 -20.76 9.00 9.96
N GLN A 257 -19.75 8.87 9.11
CA GLN A 257 -18.34 8.70 9.53
C GLN A 257 -17.84 9.98 10.22
N ARG A 258 -18.09 11.16 9.64
CA ARG A 258 -17.72 12.45 10.22
C ARG A 258 -18.30 12.60 11.62
N LYS A 259 -19.60 12.36 11.78
CA LYS A 259 -20.28 12.42 13.09
C LYS A 259 -19.72 11.43 14.11
N ALA A 260 -19.41 10.20 13.68
CA ALA A 260 -18.83 9.20 14.56
C ALA A 260 -17.42 9.60 15.04
N VAL A 261 -16.60 10.15 14.15
CA VAL A 261 -15.24 10.63 14.48
C VAL A 261 -15.30 11.88 15.36
N GLU A 262 -16.18 12.84 15.07
CA GLU A 262 -16.39 14.03 15.91
C GLU A 262 -16.84 13.64 17.33
N ALA A 263 -17.75 12.67 17.45
CA ALA A 263 -18.20 12.15 18.73
C ALA A 263 -17.06 11.46 19.51
N LEU A 264 -16.22 10.70 18.80
CA LEU A 264 -15.01 10.10 19.41
C LEU A 264 -14.05 11.17 19.92
N ILE A 265 -13.72 12.17 19.08
CA ILE A 265 -12.82 13.28 19.48
C ILE A 265 -13.37 14.02 20.70
N ALA A 266 -14.69 14.24 20.75
CA ALA A 266 -15.34 14.86 21.91
C ALA A 266 -15.24 13.99 23.17
N ALA A 267 -15.21 12.68 23.05
CA ALA A 267 -15.12 11.74 24.17
C ALA A 267 -13.68 11.51 24.68
N LEU A 268 -12.63 11.81 23.88
CA LEU A 268 -11.22 11.58 24.24
C LEU A 268 -10.84 12.14 25.62
N PRO A 269 -11.21 13.37 26.02
CA PRO A 269 -10.82 13.92 27.33
C PRO A 269 -11.30 13.11 28.55
N ALA A 270 -12.36 12.30 28.37
CA ALA A 270 -12.89 11.45 29.43
C ALA A 270 -12.21 10.07 29.48
N LYS A 271 -11.54 9.64 28.40
CA LYS A 271 -10.91 8.32 28.31
C LYS A 271 -9.66 8.23 29.19
N ARG A 272 -9.29 7.01 29.61
CA ARG A 272 -8.18 6.78 30.53
C ARG A 272 -7.31 5.60 30.09
N GLY A 273 -6.02 5.63 30.46
CA GLY A 273 -5.08 4.54 30.28
C GLY A 273 -5.09 3.95 28.85
N ASN A 274 -5.16 2.64 28.74
CA ASN A 274 -5.19 1.93 27.45
C ASN A 274 -6.39 2.31 26.57
N ALA A 275 -7.57 2.59 27.19
CA ALA A 275 -8.74 3.01 26.45
C ALA A 275 -8.51 4.34 25.72
N LEU A 276 -7.83 5.29 26.37
CA LEU A 276 -7.47 6.55 25.72
C LEU A 276 -6.46 6.33 24.59
N SER A 277 -5.43 5.52 24.82
CA SER A 277 -4.41 5.22 23.80
C SER A 277 -5.00 4.63 22.53
N ILE A 278 -5.86 3.61 22.64
CA ILE A 278 -6.53 2.98 21.48
C ILE A 278 -7.50 3.97 20.82
N SER A 279 -8.31 4.67 21.61
CA SER A 279 -9.31 5.62 21.10
C SER A 279 -8.66 6.79 20.36
N LEU A 280 -7.55 7.32 20.87
CA LEU A 280 -6.80 8.39 20.23
C LEU A 280 -6.15 7.91 18.92
N SER A 281 -5.56 6.72 18.92
CA SER A 281 -5.02 6.10 17.70
C SER A 281 -6.11 5.94 16.63
N THR A 282 -7.28 5.48 17.03
CA THR A 282 -8.44 5.33 16.12
C THR A 282 -8.90 6.69 15.59
N ALA A 283 -9.04 7.70 16.46
CA ALA A 283 -9.45 9.05 16.06
C ALA A 283 -8.47 9.64 15.04
N VAL A 284 -7.17 9.48 15.27
CA VAL A 284 -6.11 9.95 14.36
C VAL A 284 -6.19 9.26 12.99
N ASN A 285 -6.33 7.93 12.98
CA ASN A 285 -6.40 7.18 11.73
C ASN A 285 -7.63 7.54 10.90
N GLU A 286 -8.77 7.77 11.55
CA GLU A 286 -10.03 8.02 10.87
C GLU A 286 -10.23 9.49 10.50
N ALA A 287 -9.75 10.44 11.32
CA ALA A 287 -9.96 11.88 11.11
C ALA A 287 -9.38 12.38 9.78
N TRP A 288 -8.31 11.75 9.29
CA TRP A 288 -7.60 12.19 8.08
C TRP A 288 -7.81 11.27 6.87
N ASN A 289 -8.78 10.37 6.94
CA ASN A 289 -9.22 9.53 5.81
C ASN A 289 -10.32 10.25 5.00
N ASP A 290 -9.94 11.31 4.27
CA ASP A 290 -10.82 12.06 3.36
C ASP A 290 -12.11 12.60 4.03
N LEU A 291 -12.05 12.92 5.33
CA LEU A 291 -13.13 13.57 6.07
C LEU A 291 -12.87 15.08 6.16
N ASP A 292 -13.81 15.88 5.70
CA ASP A 292 -13.79 17.33 5.86
C ASP A 292 -14.21 17.70 7.30
N LEU A 293 -13.34 17.38 8.27
CA LEU A 293 -13.57 17.78 9.66
C LEU A 293 -13.36 19.28 9.83
N PRO A 294 -14.20 19.95 10.67
CA PRO A 294 -13.98 21.35 10.99
C PRO A 294 -12.59 21.58 11.59
N LYS A 295 -11.92 22.67 11.19
CA LYS A 295 -10.58 23.00 11.69
C LYS A 295 -10.48 22.99 13.22
N PRO A 296 -11.42 23.54 14.01
CA PRO A 296 -11.35 23.46 15.47
C PRO A 296 -11.34 22.02 16.01
N THR A 297 -12.02 21.09 15.31
CA THR A 297 -12.04 19.66 15.69
C THR A 297 -10.69 19.02 15.44
N THR A 298 -10.07 19.29 14.29
CA THR A 298 -8.74 18.77 13.96
C THR A 298 -7.65 19.40 14.82
N ASP A 299 -7.72 20.70 15.11
CA ASP A 299 -6.79 21.39 16.00
C ASP A 299 -6.82 20.77 17.42
N LYS A 300 -8.02 20.52 17.95
CA LYS A 300 -8.19 19.85 19.24
C LYS A 300 -7.60 18.42 19.22
N LEU A 301 -7.81 17.66 18.15
CA LEU A 301 -7.23 16.33 18.01
C LEU A 301 -5.70 16.39 18.02
N VAL A 302 -5.10 17.36 17.31
CA VAL A 302 -3.64 17.56 17.30
C VAL A 302 -3.11 17.91 18.69
N GLU A 303 -3.79 18.81 19.41
CA GLU A 303 -3.42 19.18 20.79
C GLU A 303 -3.44 17.97 21.72
N GLU A 304 -4.51 17.19 21.73
CA GLU A 304 -4.63 15.97 22.53
C GLU A 304 -3.55 14.94 22.16
N MET A 305 -3.31 14.75 20.87
CA MET A 305 -2.32 13.82 20.36
C MET A 305 -0.89 14.23 20.78
N VAL A 306 -0.52 15.51 20.66
CA VAL A 306 0.79 16.02 21.08
C VAL A 306 0.97 15.84 22.59
N SER A 307 -0.06 16.13 23.40
CA SER A 307 0.00 15.99 24.85
C SER A 307 0.18 14.56 25.32
N MET A 308 -0.25 13.58 24.52
CA MET A 308 -0.30 12.17 24.88
C MET A 308 0.56 11.27 23.98
N PHE A 309 1.40 11.85 23.14
CA PHE A 309 2.17 11.11 22.14
C PHE A 309 2.93 9.91 22.75
N ASP A 310 3.49 10.07 23.96
CA ASP A 310 4.23 9.02 24.66
C ASP A 310 3.35 7.85 25.14
N GLN A 311 2.04 8.07 25.26
CA GLN A 311 1.10 7.04 25.70
C GLN A 311 0.48 6.28 24.51
N LEU A 312 0.70 6.75 23.27
CA LEU A 312 0.26 6.05 22.10
C LEU A 312 1.03 4.75 21.91
N PRO A 313 0.38 3.69 21.37
CA PRO A 313 1.10 2.52 20.92
C PRO A 313 2.17 2.87 19.89
N LEU A 314 3.29 2.15 19.91
CA LEU A 314 4.43 2.37 19.00
C LEU A 314 4.01 2.41 17.51
N GLU A 315 3.07 1.54 17.12
CA GLU A 315 2.52 1.52 15.77
C GLU A 315 1.79 2.82 15.41
N ALA A 316 1.02 3.38 16.33
CA ALA A 316 0.34 4.65 16.13
C ALA A 316 1.33 5.82 16.05
N GLN A 317 2.36 5.84 16.90
CA GLN A 317 3.45 6.82 16.84
C GLN A 317 4.16 6.77 15.48
N ASN A 318 4.50 5.57 14.99
CA ASN A 318 5.09 5.38 13.66
C ASN A 318 4.16 5.86 12.54
N THR A 319 2.87 5.50 12.59
CA THR A 319 1.87 5.93 11.60
C THR A 319 1.80 7.45 11.52
N LEU A 320 1.82 8.13 12.66
CA LEU A 320 1.79 9.59 12.74
C LEU A 320 3.01 10.22 12.08
N LEU A 321 4.21 9.78 12.46
CA LEU A 321 5.43 10.38 11.92
C LEU A 321 5.70 9.98 10.47
N THR A 322 5.31 8.77 10.04
CA THR A 322 5.64 8.28 8.69
C THR A 322 4.58 8.67 7.65
N TYR A 323 3.29 8.59 7.99
CA TYR A 323 2.20 8.70 7.01
C TYR A 323 1.26 9.89 7.23
N ARG A 324 1.33 10.53 8.40
CA ARG A 324 0.42 11.63 8.78
C ARG A 324 1.17 12.88 9.25
N TRP A 325 2.45 12.93 8.98
CA TRP A 325 3.30 14.04 9.38
C TRP A 325 2.78 15.39 8.91
N ASP A 326 2.28 15.46 7.66
CA ASP A 326 1.68 16.67 7.08
C ASP A 326 0.50 17.24 7.89
N LYS A 327 -0.14 16.44 8.73
CA LYS A 327 -1.26 16.83 9.57
C LYS A 327 -0.85 17.35 10.94
N ILE A 328 0.32 16.92 11.42
CA ILE A 328 0.79 17.20 12.79
C ILE A 328 2.06 18.04 12.82
N ALA A 329 2.64 18.32 11.65
CA ALA A 329 3.86 19.11 11.53
C ALA A 329 3.69 20.49 12.16
N GLY A 330 4.46 20.79 13.19
CA GLY A 330 4.41 22.08 13.89
C GLY A 330 5.40 22.20 15.03
N PRO A 331 5.64 23.42 15.53
CA PRO A 331 6.61 23.68 16.61
C PRO A 331 6.34 22.89 17.89
N SER A 332 5.09 22.53 18.18
CA SER A 332 4.71 21.72 19.33
C SER A 332 5.31 20.30 19.31
N MET A 333 5.63 19.78 18.12
CA MET A 333 6.27 18.48 17.94
C MET A 333 7.78 18.50 18.21
N LEU A 334 8.46 19.65 18.18
CA LEU A 334 9.92 19.71 18.34
C LEU A 334 10.45 19.04 19.61
N PRO A 335 9.87 19.21 20.80
CA PRO A 335 10.35 18.51 22.00
C PRO A 335 10.22 16.99 21.89
N ILE A 336 9.14 16.51 21.27
CA ILE A 336 8.88 15.09 21.03
C ILE A 336 9.91 14.55 20.03
N LEU A 337 10.07 15.19 18.88
CA LEU A 337 11.01 14.78 17.85
C LEU A 337 12.46 14.69 18.37
N ARG A 338 12.91 15.71 19.10
CA ARG A 338 14.25 15.71 19.73
C ARG A 338 14.45 14.55 20.68
N ARG A 339 13.44 14.26 21.50
CA ARG A 339 13.49 13.16 22.46
C ARG A 339 13.55 11.81 21.76
N TYR A 340 12.65 11.56 20.80
CA TYR A 340 12.61 10.28 20.08
C TYR A 340 13.81 10.05 19.18
N ALA A 341 14.33 11.06 18.50
CA ALA A 341 15.56 10.98 17.74
C ALA A 341 16.79 10.62 18.63
N GLN A 342 16.76 10.94 19.94
CA GLN A 342 17.82 10.68 20.90
C GLN A 342 17.57 9.43 21.75
N ALA A 343 16.31 9.05 21.98
CA ALA A 343 15.92 8.02 22.96
C ALA A 343 16.48 6.62 22.67
N TYR A 344 16.76 6.31 21.42
CA TYR A 344 17.34 5.01 21.04
C TYR A 344 18.76 4.78 21.63
N ARG A 345 19.34 5.77 22.28
CA ARG A 345 20.63 5.63 22.95
C ARG A 345 20.63 4.60 24.09
N ASP A 346 19.46 4.38 24.71
CA ASP A 346 19.37 3.76 26.03
C ASP A 346 18.72 2.36 26.04
N TYR A 347 18.37 1.80 24.85
CA TYR A 347 17.72 0.49 24.74
C TYR A 347 18.53 -0.51 23.90
N PRO A 348 19.64 -1.08 24.45
CA PRO A 348 20.43 -2.08 23.71
C PRO A 348 19.75 -3.44 23.54
N GLU A 349 18.61 -3.68 24.19
CA GLU A 349 17.99 -5.01 24.28
C GLU A 349 16.79 -5.23 23.35
N MET A 350 16.42 -4.27 22.52
CA MET A 350 15.29 -4.41 21.57
C MET A 350 15.69 -5.24 20.33
N ARG A 351 16.01 -6.52 20.51
CA ARG A 351 16.23 -7.48 19.40
C ARG A 351 14.96 -8.18 18.92
N GLU A 352 13.78 -7.76 19.39
CA GLU A 352 12.49 -8.33 19.03
C GLU A 352 11.78 -7.50 17.92
N VAL A 353 10.64 -7.98 17.41
CA VAL A 353 9.82 -7.36 16.36
C VAL A 353 9.58 -5.85 16.59
N ASN A 354 9.53 -5.41 17.83
CA ASN A 354 9.40 -4.00 18.22
C ASN A 354 10.67 -3.15 17.95
N ALA A 355 11.83 -3.77 17.75
CA ALA A 355 13.08 -3.02 17.53
C ALA A 355 13.09 -2.27 16.20
N TYR A 356 12.57 -2.90 15.14
CA TYR A 356 12.45 -2.26 13.84
C TYR A 356 11.53 -1.04 13.88
N ASN A 357 10.36 -1.16 14.48
CA ASN A 357 9.39 -0.06 14.61
C ASN A 357 9.93 1.09 15.45
N SER A 358 10.68 0.80 16.50
CA SER A 358 11.33 1.83 17.35
C SER A 358 12.46 2.54 16.61
N LEU A 359 13.22 1.81 15.80
CA LEU A 359 14.27 2.38 14.95
C LEU A 359 13.67 3.29 13.89
N GLN A 360 12.62 2.86 13.22
CA GLN A 360 11.89 3.64 12.22
C GLN A 360 11.31 4.92 12.84
N LEU A 361 10.69 4.83 14.02
CA LEU A 361 10.18 6.00 14.76
C LEU A 361 11.27 7.02 15.03
N SER A 362 12.44 6.56 15.52
CA SER A 362 13.57 7.44 15.82
C SER A 362 14.18 8.06 14.56
N ALA A 363 14.24 7.31 13.46
CA ALA A 363 14.70 7.80 12.18
C ALA A 363 13.75 8.88 11.60
N SER A 364 12.46 8.63 11.61
CA SER A 364 11.44 9.62 11.21
C SER A 364 11.47 10.85 12.09
N ALA A 365 11.62 10.68 13.40
CA ALA A 365 11.75 11.80 14.32
C ALA A 365 12.98 12.67 14.03
N LEU A 366 14.12 12.07 13.66
CA LEU A 366 15.32 12.81 13.26
C LEU A 366 15.14 13.60 11.98
N GLN A 367 14.49 12.99 10.97
CA GLN A 367 14.17 13.64 9.70
C GLN A 367 13.24 14.84 9.91
N HIS A 368 12.15 14.67 10.64
CA HIS A 368 11.19 15.75 10.90
C HIS A 368 11.73 16.81 11.87
N TRP A 369 12.64 16.45 12.76
CA TRP A 369 13.39 17.45 13.53
C TRP A 369 14.19 18.33 12.59
N TYR A 370 14.86 17.73 11.59
CA TYR A 370 15.62 18.50 10.60
C TYR A 370 14.71 19.40 9.75
N GLU A 371 13.53 18.93 9.36
CA GLU A 371 12.54 19.74 8.61
C GLU A 371 12.09 20.98 9.39
N LEU A 372 11.86 20.86 10.70
CA LEU A 372 11.36 21.96 11.53
C LEU A 372 12.47 22.85 12.11
N ASP A 373 13.64 22.31 12.36
CA ASP A 373 14.79 23.00 12.96
C ASP A 373 16.10 22.45 12.39
N PRO A 374 16.44 22.82 11.13
CA PRO A 374 17.65 22.34 10.46
C PRO A 374 18.93 22.61 11.25
N ALA A 375 19.03 23.81 11.86
CA ALA A 375 20.22 24.21 12.61
C ALA A 375 20.43 23.37 13.88
N GLY A 376 19.35 23.03 14.59
CA GLY A 376 19.39 22.20 15.78
C GLY A 376 19.62 20.72 15.49
N ALA A 377 19.07 20.20 14.39
CA ALA A 377 19.17 18.79 14.02
C ALA A 377 20.48 18.41 13.32
N ARG A 378 21.07 19.31 12.51
CA ARG A 378 22.29 19.04 11.73
C ARG A 378 23.44 18.43 12.58
N PRO A 379 23.78 18.98 13.76
CA PRO A 379 24.82 18.37 14.59
C PRO A 379 24.47 16.95 15.10
N ALA A 380 23.19 16.63 15.23
CA ALA A 380 22.75 15.30 15.64
C ALA A 380 22.89 14.29 14.48
N ILE A 381 22.58 14.71 13.24
CA ILE A 381 22.76 13.89 12.04
C ILE A 381 24.26 13.60 11.80
N ILE A 382 25.11 14.61 11.82
CA ILE A 382 26.57 14.45 11.65
C ILE A 382 27.13 13.51 12.73
N ARG A 383 26.74 13.69 13.98
CA ARG A 383 27.11 12.82 15.09
C ARG A 383 26.69 11.37 14.87
N GLU A 384 25.54 11.14 14.25
CA GLU A 384 25.07 9.80 13.95
C GLU A 384 25.83 9.16 12.77
N ILE A 385 26.15 9.94 11.72
CA ILE A 385 27.00 9.50 10.59
C ILE A 385 28.39 9.11 11.09
N THR A 386 28.98 9.88 12.01
CA THR A 386 30.34 9.67 12.53
C THR A 386 30.44 8.69 13.69
N ARG A 387 29.34 8.06 14.10
CA ARG A 387 29.39 7.03 15.17
C ARG A 387 30.08 5.76 14.69
N PRO A 388 30.76 5.02 15.59
CA PRO A 388 31.39 3.72 15.24
C PRO A 388 30.44 2.71 14.60
N ARG A 389 29.15 2.82 14.84
CA ARG A 389 28.07 2.06 14.16
C ARG A 389 26.86 2.98 14.02
N PRO A 390 26.62 3.57 12.85
CA PRO A 390 25.41 4.34 12.60
C PRO A 390 24.17 3.46 12.87
N ARG A 391 23.20 4.00 13.58
CA ARG A 391 21.97 3.28 13.95
C ARG A 391 20.89 3.39 12.88
N PHE A 392 20.88 4.52 12.19
CA PHE A 392 19.91 4.82 11.18
C PHE A 392 20.46 4.48 9.82
N ASP A 393 19.55 4.12 8.90
CA ASP A 393 19.90 3.85 7.54
C ASP A 393 20.35 5.12 6.79
N ALA A 394 20.95 4.92 5.62
CA ALA A 394 21.41 6.02 4.80
C ALA A 394 20.28 6.93 4.33
N ARG A 395 19.04 6.43 4.25
CA ARG A 395 17.86 7.23 3.90
C ARG A 395 17.56 8.28 4.96
N ALA A 396 17.64 7.90 6.24
CA ALA A 396 17.41 8.83 7.34
C ALA A 396 18.56 9.84 7.53
N LEU A 397 19.80 9.44 7.22
CA LEU A 397 20.99 10.27 7.39
C LEU A 397 21.38 11.07 6.15
N GLY A 398 20.90 10.67 4.97
CA GLY A 398 21.20 11.28 3.68
C GLY A 398 20.44 12.59 3.37
N ILE A 399 19.81 13.20 4.36
CA ILE A 399 18.89 14.34 4.20
C ILE A 399 19.58 15.72 4.21
N LEU A 400 20.86 15.79 4.60
CA LEU A 400 21.57 17.06 4.58
C LEU A 400 21.77 17.52 3.12
N PRO A 401 21.64 18.83 2.83
CA PRO A 401 21.80 19.38 1.49
C PRO A 401 23.27 19.44 1.05
N ASP A 402 24.20 19.20 1.97
CA ASP A 402 25.63 19.25 1.69
C ASP A 402 26.00 18.22 0.62
N LYS A 403 26.77 18.64 -0.39
CA LYS A 403 27.31 17.75 -1.42
C LYS A 403 28.45 16.87 -0.88
N THR A 404 29.16 17.38 0.14
CA THR A 404 30.25 16.67 0.82
C THR A 404 30.29 17.08 2.30
N LEU A 405 30.75 16.15 3.16
CA LEU A 405 30.97 16.34 4.60
C LEU A 405 32.38 15.85 4.95
N PRO A 406 33.42 16.68 4.77
CA PRO A 406 34.81 16.28 5.05
C PRO A 406 35.02 15.76 6.49
N GLU A 407 34.24 16.28 7.43
CA GLU A 407 34.26 15.85 8.83
C GLU A 407 33.78 14.40 9.04
N ALA A 408 33.12 13.80 8.05
CA ALA A 408 32.64 12.42 8.10
C ALA A 408 33.62 11.43 7.43
N ASP A 409 34.56 11.88 6.62
CA ASP A 409 35.42 11.03 5.78
C ASP A 409 36.15 9.94 6.59
N PHE A 410 36.79 10.31 7.70
CA PHE A 410 37.51 9.34 8.52
C PHE A 410 36.58 8.25 9.05
N ALA A 411 35.43 8.62 9.59
CA ALA A 411 34.47 7.67 10.14
C ALA A 411 33.89 6.76 9.06
N LEU A 412 33.53 7.32 7.89
CA LEU A 412 33.00 6.56 6.76
C LEU A 412 34.02 5.54 6.22
N ALA A 413 35.31 5.91 6.14
CA ALA A 413 36.38 5.01 5.75
C ALA A 413 36.60 3.87 6.76
N GLU A 414 36.57 4.19 8.06
CA GLU A 414 36.64 3.16 9.13
C GLU A 414 35.45 2.21 9.06
N HIS A 415 34.23 2.73 8.88
CA HIS A 415 33.02 1.92 8.80
C HIS A 415 33.04 1.00 7.58
N LEU A 416 33.45 1.50 6.42
CA LEU A 416 33.60 0.69 5.20
C LEU A 416 34.57 -0.49 5.43
N THR A 417 35.67 -0.24 6.18
CA THR A 417 36.67 -1.26 6.45
C THR A 417 36.19 -2.28 7.50
N ALA A 418 35.52 -1.80 8.55
CA ALA A 418 35.09 -2.60 9.70
C ALA A 418 33.82 -3.43 9.45
N SER A 419 32.93 -2.97 8.56
CA SER A 419 31.67 -3.65 8.29
C SER A 419 31.90 -4.97 7.54
N GLY A 420 31.35 -6.06 8.10
CA GLY A 420 31.41 -7.39 7.53
C GLY A 420 30.06 -7.96 7.09
N ASP A 421 28.96 -7.34 7.55
CA ASP A 421 27.61 -7.72 7.15
C ASP A 421 27.10 -6.86 5.98
N PHE A 422 26.16 -7.43 5.23
CA PHE A 422 25.64 -6.82 4.01
C PHE A 422 24.87 -5.51 4.29
N GLU A 423 24.05 -5.48 5.31
CA GLU A 423 23.18 -4.33 5.63
C GLU A 423 24.03 -3.12 6.06
N GLY A 424 25.00 -3.34 6.93
CA GLY A 424 25.95 -2.31 7.34
C GLY A 424 26.75 -1.76 6.16
N LEU A 425 27.26 -2.63 5.27
CA LEU A 425 28.00 -2.20 4.08
C LEU A 425 27.14 -1.38 3.12
N SER A 426 25.88 -1.76 2.89
CA SER A 426 24.96 -1.03 2.01
C SER A 426 24.69 0.38 2.52
N ASN A 427 24.42 0.53 3.81
CA ASN A 427 24.21 1.83 4.42
C ASN A 427 25.45 2.73 4.34
N ILE A 428 26.63 2.18 4.64
CA ILE A 428 27.88 2.94 4.56
C ILE A 428 28.21 3.32 3.11
N ALA A 429 28.05 2.43 2.16
CA ALA A 429 28.26 2.72 0.73
C ALA A 429 27.38 3.89 0.25
N SER A 430 26.12 3.91 0.65
CA SER A 430 25.18 4.99 0.31
C SER A 430 25.58 6.32 0.95
N LEU A 431 26.03 6.33 2.21
CA LEU A 431 26.52 7.55 2.87
C LEU A 431 27.83 8.04 2.24
N ILE A 432 28.74 7.16 1.85
CA ILE A 432 29.96 7.49 1.12
C ILE A 432 29.60 8.16 -0.24
N ALA A 433 28.70 7.55 -0.98
CA ALA A 433 28.25 8.10 -2.25
C ALA A 433 27.68 9.51 -2.10
N ARG A 434 26.98 9.76 -1.00
CA ARG A 434 26.31 11.03 -0.72
C ARG A 434 27.26 12.12 -0.22
N TYR A 435 28.16 11.79 0.71
CA TYR A 435 28.86 12.79 1.51
C TYR A 435 30.39 12.76 1.47
N ALA A 436 31.01 11.64 1.12
CA ALA A 436 32.46 11.54 1.21
C ALA A 436 33.17 12.44 0.19
N THR A 437 34.35 12.90 0.56
CA THR A 437 35.27 13.62 -0.35
C THR A 437 36.21 12.64 -1.04
N ASP A 438 37.02 13.12 -1.96
CA ASP A 438 38.06 12.35 -2.66
C ASP A 438 39.17 11.82 -1.72
N ALA A 439 39.25 12.35 -0.49
CA ALA A 439 40.23 11.92 0.53
C ALA A 439 40.16 10.42 0.85
N ILE A 440 38.97 9.79 0.74
CA ILE A 440 38.81 8.35 1.03
C ILE A 440 38.80 7.46 -0.20
N LEU A 441 39.08 8.00 -1.40
CA LEU A 441 39.12 7.22 -2.63
C LEU A 441 40.02 6.00 -2.57
N PRO A 442 41.24 6.05 -1.95
CA PRO A 442 42.10 4.87 -1.82
C PRO A 442 41.47 3.75 -1.00
N GLN A 443 40.76 4.08 0.07
CA GLN A 443 40.09 3.10 0.93
C GLN A 443 38.92 2.45 0.19
N VAL A 444 38.15 3.24 -0.54
CA VAL A 444 37.00 2.74 -1.33
C VAL A 444 37.50 1.80 -2.42
N THR A 445 38.52 2.15 -3.20
CA THR A 445 39.06 1.30 -4.25
C THR A 445 39.69 0.02 -3.70
N THR A 446 40.46 0.10 -2.60
CA THR A 446 41.03 -1.08 -1.94
C THR A 446 39.97 -2.07 -1.48
N LYS A 447 38.81 -1.60 -1.04
CA LYS A 447 37.70 -2.46 -0.60
C LYS A 447 36.86 -2.99 -1.75
N LEU A 448 36.63 -2.15 -2.78
CA LEU A 448 35.76 -2.47 -3.91
C LEU A 448 36.44 -3.39 -4.95
N ASP A 449 37.68 -3.12 -5.34
CA ASP A 449 38.36 -3.81 -6.46
C ASP A 449 38.31 -5.34 -6.38
N PRO A 450 38.64 -5.98 -5.23
CA PRO A 450 38.58 -7.44 -5.13
C PRO A 450 37.14 -7.99 -5.13
N SER A 451 36.15 -7.11 -4.99
CA SER A 451 34.74 -7.46 -4.82
C SER A 451 33.85 -7.07 -6.00
N LEU A 452 34.43 -6.46 -7.06
CA LEU A 452 33.72 -6.09 -8.27
C LEU A 452 32.98 -7.27 -8.87
N GLY A 453 31.69 -7.08 -9.16
CA GLY A 453 30.80 -8.14 -9.68
C GLY A 453 30.36 -9.20 -8.66
N LYS A 454 30.87 -9.17 -7.43
CA LYS A 454 30.56 -10.16 -6.38
C LYS A 454 29.64 -9.60 -5.29
N TRP A 455 29.67 -8.29 -5.07
CA TRP A 455 28.78 -7.65 -4.11
C TRP A 455 27.41 -7.39 -4.71
N ALA A 456 26.41 -7.34 -3.83
CA ALA A 456 25.09 -6.90 -4.20
C ALA A 456 25.08 -5.41 -4.63
N CYS A 457 24.14 -5.04 -5.49
CA CYS A 457 23.99 -3.69 -6.05
C CYS A 457 23.98 -2.59 -4.99
N ALA A 458 23.26 -2.83 -3.92
CA ALA A 458 23.14 -1.85 -2.83
C ALA A 458 24.48 -1.49 -2.15
N VAL A 459 25.56 -2.25 -2.38
CA VAL A 459 26.90 -1.94 -1.90
C VAL A 459 27.77 -1.42 -3.05
N GLN A 460 27.80 -2.14 -4.16
CA GLN A 460 28.71 -1.85 -5.26
C GLN A 460 28.35 -0.56 -5.99
N ASP A 461 27.05 -0.40 -6.32
CA ASP A 461 26.62 0.71 -7.17
C ASP A 461 26.80 2.10 -6.51
N PRO A 462 26.50 2.29 -5.20
CA PRO A 462 26.85 3.54 -4.53
C PRO A 462 28.34 3.83 -4.49
N LEU A 463 29.20 2.81 -4.31
CA LEU A 463 30.66 3.02 -4.33
C LEU A 463 31.16 3.39 -5.73
N LEU A 464 30.61 2.79 -6.80
CA LEU A 464 30.90 3.18 -8.18
C LEU A 464 30.41 4.61 -8.47
N ALA A 465 29.23 4.99 -7.97
CA ALA A 465 28.72 6.37 -8.08
C ALA A 465 29.62 7.37 -7.34
N PHE A 466 30.15 6.99 -6.17
CA PHE A 466 31.15 7.81 -5.47
C PHE A 466 32.41 8.01 -6.31
N ILE A 467 33.00 6.92 -6.86
CA ILE A 467 34.18 7.01 -7.70
C ILE A 467 33.90 7.89 -8.91
N LEU A 468 32.74 7.73 -9.57
CA LEU A 468 32.32 8.55 -10.70
C LEU A 468 32.29 10.05 -10.36
N ARG A 469 31.77 10.39 -9.20
CA ARG A 469 31.68 11.78 -8.72
C ARG A 469 33.05 12.41 -8.44
N VAL A 470 34.03 11.64 -7.95
CA VAL A 470 35.32 12.17 -7.51
C VAL A 470 36.45 11.93 -8.53
N ASN A 471 36.35 10.91 -9.38
CA ASN A 471 37.31 10.57 -10.40
C ASN A 471 36.66 9.80 -11.55
N ALA A 472 36.10 10.49 -12.52
CA ALA A 472 35.37 9.91 -13.64
C ALA A 472 36.19 8.94 -14.51
N GLU A 473 37.48 9.24 -14.72
CA GLU A 473 38.38 8.37 -15.52
C GLU A 473 38.62 7.00 -14.80
N LEU A 474 38.83 7.02 -13.50
CA LEU A 474 38.94 5.80 -12.73
C LEU A 474 37.61 5.03 -12.73
N ALA A 475 36.49 5.76 -12.62
CA ALA A 475 35.15 5.15 -12.65
C ALA A 475 34.88 4.41 -13.94
N ARG A 476 35.32 4.96 -15.10
CA ARG A 476 35.17 4.30 -16.41
C ARG A 476 35.65 2.84 -16.35
N SER A 477 36.92 2.63 -15.99
CA SER A 477 37.47 1.28 -15.95
C SER A 477 36.74 0.38 -14.95
N ARG A 478 36.33 0.92 -13.79
CA ARG A 478 35.67 0.12 -12.76
C ARG A 478 34.24 -0.24 -13.12
N ILE A 479 33.51 0.64 -13.79
CA ILE A 479 32.14 0.35 -14.27
C ILE A 479 32.21 -0.67 -15.40
N GLU A 480 33.13 -0.53 -16.35
CA GLU A 480 33.32 -1.50 -17.44
C GLU A 480 33.72 -2.88 -16.90
N GLU A 481 34.62 -2.94 -15.91
CA GLU A 481 34.96 -4.19 -15.20
C GLU A 481 33.76 -4.81 -14.49
N ALA A 482 32.93 -3.99 -13.83
CA ALA A 482 31.70 -4.46 -13.17
C ALA A 482 30.69 -5.00 -14.18
N VAL A 483 30.48 -4.35 -15.31
CA VAL A 483 29.64 -4.83 -16.42
C VAL A 483 30.16 -6.17 -16.94
N ALA A 484 31.47 -6.29 -17.20
CA ALA A 484 32.09 -7.51 -17.70
C ALA A 484 32.00 -8.68 -16.69
N ALA A 485 32.13 -8.41 -15.40
CA ALA A 485 32.05 -9.41 -14.34
C ALA A 485 30.64 -10.00 -14.14
N ARG A 486 29.59 -9.27 -14.53
CA ARG A 486 28.18 -9.67 -14.33
C ARG A 486 27.64 -10.63 -15.37
N GLY A 487 28.28 -10.81 -16.48
CA GLY A 487 27.76 -11.51 -17.66
C GLY A 487 27.54 -13.02 -17.52
N LYS A 488 27.63 -13.64 -16.35
CA LYS A 488 27.54 -15.11 -16.22
C LYS A 488 26.76 -15.64 -15.03
N ASP A 489 26.46 -14.83 -14.03
CA ASP A 489 25.67 -15.25 -12.88
C ASP A 489 24.46 -14.33 -12.70
N PHE A 490 23.28 -14.93 -12.66
CA PHE A 490 21.99 -14.27 -12.37
C PHE A 490 21.94 -13.61 -10.99
N SER A 491 23.05 -13.54 -10.28
CA SER A 491 23.10 -12.94 -8.97
C SER A 491 23.10 -11.43 -9.04
N ALA A 492 21.97 -10.97 -8.83
CA ALA A 492 21.59 -9.77 -8.07
C ALA A 492 21.68 -8.40 -8.73
N CYS A 493 22.64 -8.04 -9.60
CA CYS A 493 22.75 -6.62 -9.95
C CYS A 493 22.68 -6.24 -11.43
N ASN A 494 22.51 -7.21 -12.32
CA ASN A 494 22.62 -6.96 -13.76
C ASN A 494 21.59 -5.94 -14.31
N HIS A 495 20.42 -5.85 -13.71
CA HIS A 495 19.31 -5.03 -14.20
C HIS A 495 19.16 -3.69 -13.47
N GLU A 496 20.06 -3.33 -12.56
CA GLU A 496 19.96 -2.07 -11.81
C GLU A 496 21.22 -1.17 -11.91
N LEU A 497 22.37 -1.70 -12.39
CA LEU A 497 23.66 -1.01 -12.34
C LEU A 497 23.62 0.44 -12.80
N PHE A 498 23.24 0.65 -14.06
CA PHE A 498 23.27 1.99 -14.66
C PHE A 498 22.24 2.90 -14.01
N GLN A 499 21.05 2.36 -13.72
CA GLN A 499 20.00 3.11 -13.04
C GLN A 499 20.44 3.51 -11.64
N SER A 500 20.94 2.56 -10.85
CA SER A 500 21.38 2.80 -9.46
C SER A 500 22.51 3.83 -9.38
N ILE A 501 23.51 3.75 -10.26
CA ILE A 501 24.60 4.74 -10.30
C ILE A 501 24.07 6.11 -10.71
N SER A 502 23.27 6.18 -11.79
CA SER A 502 22.79 7.44 -12.35
C SER A 502 21.81 8.19 -11.44
N GLU A 503 21.05 7.48 -10.62
CA GLU A 503 20.17 8.10 -9.61
C GLU A 503 20.97 8.83 -8.51
N ILE A 504 22.18 8.37 -8.23
CA ILE A 504 23.09 8.99 -7.26
C ILE A 504 23.91 10.09 -7.94
N HIS A 505 24.56 9.76 -9.07
CA HIS A 505 25.37 10.68 -9.83
C HIS A 505 25.38 10.32 -11.32
N TYR A 506 24.97 11.27 -12.18
CA TYR A 506 25.03 11.14 -13.62
C TYR A 506 26.17 11.98 -14.18
N ASP A 507 26.94 11.42 -15.12
CA ASP A 507 28.13 12.04 -15.71
C ASP A 507 28.25 11.63 -17.19
N PRO A 508 28.83 12.47 -18.08
CA PRO A 508 29.08 12.11 -19.48
C PRO A 508 29.84 10.81 -19.69
N VAL A 509 30.76 10.45 -18.79
CA VAL A 509 31.48 9.16 -18.84
C VAL A 509 30.50 7.98 -18.68
N LEU A 510 29.56 8.09 -17.75
CA LEU A 510 28.52 7.08 -17.56
C LEU A 510 27.61 6.97 -18.79
N GLU A 511 27.28 8.10 -19.42
CA GLU A 511 26.50 8.15 -20.66
C GLU A 511 27.20 7.38 -21.78
N GLU A 512 28.49 7.63 -22.00
CA GLU A 512 29.27 6.93 -23.01
C GLU A 512 29.29 5.42 -22.79
N ILE A 513 29.53 4.97 -21.55
CA ILE A 513 29.49 3.55 -21.19
C ILE A 513 28.09 2.99 -21.45
N GLY A 514 27.04 3.71 -21.06
CA GLY A 514 25.66 3.33 -21.31
C GLY A 514 25.32 3.17 -22.79
N ILE A 515 25.78 4.12 -23.63
CA ILE A 515 25.60 4.04 -25.09
C ILE A 515 26.26 2.78 -25.66
N HIS A 516 27.50 2.49 -25.27
CA HIS A 516 28.17 1.24 -25.68
C HIS A 516 27.45 -0.01 -25.17
N SER A 517 26.92 0.03 -23.96
CA SER A 517 26.22 -1.09 -23.32
C SER A 517 24.84 -1.37 -23.93
N LEU A 518 24.29 -0.51 -24.79
CA LEU A 518 23.09 -0.82 -25.57
C LEU A 518 23.29 -2.03 -26.50
N ASP A 519 24.52 -2.28 -26.94
CA ASP A 519 24.88 -3.39 -27.82
C ASP A 519 25.45 -4.60 -27.06
N ASP A 520 25.35 -4.59 -25.72
CA ASP A 520 25.79 -5.72 -24.90
C ASP A 520 25.00 -6.98 -25.27
N PRO A 521 25.67 -8.15 -25.38
CA PRO A 521 25.01 -9.41 -25.69
C PRO A 521 24.04 -9.86 -24.58
N ASP A 522 24.20 -9.40 -23.34
CA ASP A 522 23.25 -9.60 -22.27
C ASP A 522 22.12 -8.56 -22.37
N PRO A 523 20.88 -8.97 -22.70
CA PRO A 523 19.77 -8.04 -22.83
C PRO A 523 19.45 -7.29 -21.53
N GLN A 524 19.80 -7.81 -20.38
CA GLN A 524 19.57 -7.13 -19.09
C GLN A 524 20.50 -5.91 -18.91
N VAL A 525 21.76 -6.02 -19.32
CA VAL A 525 22.69 -4.89 -19.33
C VAL A 525 22.18 -3.81 -20.28
N ALA A 526 21.77 -4.20 -21.50
CA ALA A 526 21.22 -3.25 -22.47
C ALA A 526 19.92 -2.58 -21.97
N MET A 527 19.06 -3.30 -21.24
CA MET A 527 17.82 -2.76 -20.64
C MET A 527 18.11 -1.69 -19.59
N THR A 528 19.02 -1.94 -18.64
CA THR A 528 19.35 -0.96 -17.60
C THR A 528 20.06 0.28 -18.19
N ALA A 529 20.92 0.08 -19.19
CA ALA A 529 21.52 1.18 -19.95
C ALA A 529 20.45 2.02 -20.67
N ALA A 530 19.49 1.38 -21.36
CA ALA A 530 18.40 2.07 -22.04
C ALA A 530 17.56 2.88 -21.06
N THR A 531 17.21 2.32 -19.90
CA THR A 531 16.44 3.01 -18.85
C THR A 531 17.16 4.26 -18.36
N MET A 532 18.46 4.16 -18.05
CA MET A 532 19.28 5.29 -17.64
C MET A 532 19.32 6.37 -18.73
N LEU A 533 19.64 5.99 -19.98
CA LEU A 533 19.76 6.92 -21.10
C LEU A 533 18.43 7.60 -21.42
N GLY A 534 17.30 6.90 -21.28
CA GLY A 534 15.97 7.50 -21.44
C GLY A 534 15.66 8.55 -20.36
N LYS A 535 16.16 8.34 -19.13
CA LYS A 535 15.88 9.24 -17.99
C LYS A 535 16.82 10.45 -17.95
N PHE A 536 18.09 10.27 -18.26
CA PHE A 536 19.14 11.26 -18.04
C PHE A 536 19.91 11.66 -19.31
N GLY A 537 19.79 10.88 -20.40
CA GLY A 537 20.65 10.99 -21.57
C GLY A 537 20.52 12.31 -22.33
N SER A 538 21.60 12.64 -23.03
CA SER A 538 21.71 13.75 -23.96
C SER A 538 21.08 13.42 -25.33
N PRO A 539 21.02 14.35 -26.30
CA PRO A 539 20.62 14.07 -27.67
C PRO A 539 21.46 12.97 -28.37
N ALA A 540 22.72 12.75 -27.94
CA ALA A 540 23.54 11.65 -28.44
C ALA A 540 22.99 10.29 -27.99
N ALA A 541 22.59 10.20 -26.75
CA ALA A 541 21.91 9.01 -26.21
C ALA A 541 20.60 8.70 -26.95
N GLU A 542 19.83 9.75 -27.29
CA GLU A 542 18.62 9.60 -28.09
C GLU A 542 18.91 8.91 -29.44
N ALA A 543 19.90 9.37 -30.16
CA ALA A 543 20.29 8.78 -31.45
C ALA A 543 20.67 7.30 -31.29
N ALA A 544 21.42 6.96 -30.24
CA ALA A 544 21.82 5.59 -29.94
C ALA A 544 20.62 4.69 -29.58
N LEU A 545 19.69 5.19 -28.77
CA LEU A 545 18.44 4.48 -28.44
C LEU A 545 17.61 4.17 -29.68
N TRP A 546 17.42 5.14 -30.58
CA TRP A 546 16.72 4.93 -31.86
C TRP A 546 17.40 3.91 -32.74
N GLN A 547 18.73 3.99 -32.85
CA GLN A 547 19.51 3.03 -33.63
C GLN A 547 19.34 1.61 -33.08
N ARG A 548 19.47 1.44 -31.75
CA ARG A 548 19.36 0.14 -31.10
C ARG A 548 17.95 -0.45 -31.22
N TYR A 549 16.92 0.39 -31.05
CA TYR A 549 15.54 -0.04 -31.22
C TYR A 549 15.24 -0.51 -32.65
N SER A 550 15.72 0.24 -33.64
CA SER A 550 15.57 -0.10 -35.05
C SER A 550 16.25 -1.43 -35.40
N SER A 551 17.47 -1.64 -34.87
CA SER A 551 18.22 -2.90 -35.04
C SER A 551 17.53 -4.08 -34.36
N TRP A 552 16.99 -3.87 -33.15
CA TRP A 552 16.22 -4.86 -32.44
C TRP A 552 14.95 -5.24 -33.20
N SER A 553 14.17 -4.25 -33.64
CA SER A 553 12.94 -4.50 -34.42
C SER A 553 13.24 -5.24 -35.72
N ALA A 554 14.29 -4.85 -36.45
CA ALA A 554 14.71 -5.55 -37.65
C ALA A 554 15.14 -7.01 -37.40
N ALA A 555 15.82 -7.30 -36.30
CA ALA A 555 16.21 -8.66 -35.94
C ALA A 555 15.02 -9.60 -35.68
N TRP A 556 13.88 -9.03 -35.27
CA TRP A 556 12.66 -9.80 -35.02
C TRP A 556 11.65 -9.76 -36.19
N ALA A 557 11.97 -9.06 -37.29
CA ALA A 557 11.09 -8.97 -38.45
C ALA A 557 10.77 -10.37 -39.02
N GLY A 558 9.47 -10.67 -39.15
CA GLY A 558 8.96 -11.98 -39.58
C GLY A 558 8.93 -13.06 -38.48
N ARG A 559 9.34 -12.72 -37.26
CA ARG A 559 9.36 -13.62 -36.09
C ARG A 559 8.66 -13.00 -34.87
N GLU A 560 7.90 -11.96 -35.06
CA GLU A 560 7.31 -11.12 -34.00
C GLU A 560 6.40 -11.94 -33.07
N THR A 561 5.73 -12.97 -33.61
CA THR A 561 4.86 -13.87 -32.84
C THR A 561 5.63 -14.74 -31.84
N GLU A 562 6.95 -14.91 -32.01
CA GLU A 562 7.77 -15.61 -31.02
C GLU A 562 7.95 -14.80 -29.72
N LEU A 563 7.73 -13.49 -29.76
CA LEU A 563 7.73 -12.58 -28.60
C LEU A 563 6.34 -12.36 -28.00
N ASP A 564 5.27 -12.89 -28.59
CA ASP A 564 3.92 -12.85 -28.02
C ASP A 564 3.75 -13.98 -27.01
N LEU A 565 4.43 -13.84 -25.87
CA LEU A 565 4.54 -14.88 -24.85
C LEU A 565 3.29 -14.91 -23.96
N THR A 566 2.70 -16.10 -23.81
CA THR A 566 1.71 -16.36 -22.76
C THR A 566 2.36 -16.35 -21.37
N PHE A 567 1.55 -16.22 -20.33
CA PHE A 567 2.06 -16.22 -18.94
C PHE A 567 2.88 -17.50 -18.60
N ALA A 568 2.52 -18.64 -19.19
CA ALA A 568 3.22 -19.91 -19.00
C ALA A 568 4.57 -19.99 -19.74
N GLU A 569 4.75 -19.17 -20.80
CA GLU A 569 5.96 -19.14 -21.65
C GLU A 569 6.94 -18.03 -21.26
N GLN A 570 6.65 -17.29 -20.17
CA GLN A 570 7.49 -16.22 -19.66
C GLN A 570 8.76 -16.76 -18.97
N SER A 571 9.52 -17.57 -19.67
CA SER A 571 10.83 -18.09 -19.19
C SER A 571 11.84 -18.15 -20.35
N GLY A 572 13.10 -17.91 -20.03
CA GLY A 572 14.22 -18.01 -20.98
C GLY A 572 14.48 -16.73 -21.77
N ASP A 573 15.35 -16.81 -22.77
CA ASP A 573 15.90 -15.67 -23.52
C ASP A 573 14.83 -14.77 -24.18
N ARG A 574 13.71 -15.35 -24.62
CA ARG A 574 12.66 -14.60 -25.30
C ARG A 574 12.00 -13.52 -24.42
N ILE A 575 11.84 -13.80 -23.13
CA ILE A 575 11.28 -12.79 -22.20
C ILE A 575 12.23 -11.61 -22.04
N TYR A 576 13.54 -11.87 -22.00
CA TYR A 576 14.55 -10.81 -21.91
C TYR A 576 14.60 -9.99 -23.20
N GLN A 577 14.42 -10.62 -24.36
CA GLN A 577 14.36 -9.91 -25.64
C GLN A 577 13.08 -9.06 -25.77
N LEU A 578 11.93 -9.56 -25.32
CA LEU A 578 10.71 -8.77 -25.22
C LEU A 578 10.90 -7.59 -24.26
N GLY A 579 11.48 -7.85 -23.09
CA GLY A 579 11.84 -6.84 -22.09
C GLY A 579 12.76 -5.77 -22.65
N LEU A 580 13.79 -6.14 -23.43
CA LEU A 580 14.69 -5.20 -24.09
C LEU A 580 13.93 -4.29 -25.06
N GLY A 581 13.08 -4.85 -25.93
CA GLY A 581 12.26 -4.06 -26.85
C GLY A 581 11.34 -3.10 -26.09
N GLN A 582 10.71 -3.56 -25.01
CA GLN A 582 9.85 -2.73 -24.16
C GLN A 582 10.62 -1.60 -23.47
N ASN A 583 11.79 -1.86 -22.89
CA ASN A 583 12.60 -0.85 -22.22
C ASN A 583 13.16 0.20 -23.21
N LEU A 584 13.65 -0.23 -24.37
CA LEU A 584 14.07 0.69 -25.43
C LEU A 584 12.91 1.59 -25.89
N MET A 585 11.75 0.99 -26.16
CA MET A 585 10.56 1.73 -26.55
C MET A 585 10.14 2.72 -25.46
N GLN A 586 10.14 2.31 -24.21
CA GLN A 586 9.77 3.16 -23.09
C GLN A 586 10.79 4.28 -22.87
N ALA A 587 12.09 3.99 -22.94
CA ALA A 587 13.15 4.97 -22.85
C ALA A 587 12.98 6.07 -23.91
N ILE A 588 12.67 5.67 -25.15
CA ILE A 588 12.39 6.59 -26.25
C ILE A 588 11.10 7.38 -26.03
N ALA A 589 10.02 6.73 -25.62
CA ALA A 589 8.70 7.35 -25.46
C ALA A 589 8.64 8.35 -24.30
N THR A 590 9.42 8.15 -23.24
CA THR A 590 9.32 8.89 -21.97
C THR A 590 10.56 9.74 -21.64
N ALA A 591 11.50 9.87 -22.57
CA ALA A 591 12.71 10.65 -22.34
C ALA A 591 12.40 12.11 -21.97
N LYS A 592 13.07 12.62 -20.92
CA LYS A 592 12.84 13.97 -20.36
C LYS A 592 13.03 15.12 -21.36
N HIS A 593 13.95 14.98 -22.29
CA HIS A 593 14.26 16.03 -23.27
C HIS A 593 13.27 16.08 -24.45
N TRP A 594 12.28 15.18 -24.48
CA TRP A 594 11.27 15.16 -25.54
C TRP A 594 9.95 15.74 -25.04
N LEU A 595 9.70 16.96 -25.45
CA LEU A 595 8.50 17.69 -25.07
C LEU A 595 7.27 17.36 -25.93
N SER A 596 7.47 16.74 -27.08
CA SER A 596 6.40 16.35 -28.02
C SER A 596 6.46 14.85 -28.28
N ASN A 597 5.83 14.07 -27.42
CA ASN A 597 5.86 12.62 -27.54
C ASN A 597 5.03 12.07 -28.70
N ARG A 598 4.04 12.82 -29.21
CA ARG A 598 3.16 12.29 -30.27
C ARG A 598 3.90 11.90 -31.54
N PRO A 599 4.77 12.75 -32.15
CA PRO A 599 5.57 12.32 -33.29
C PRO A 599 6.49 11.14 -32.99
N THR A 600 7.06 11.11 -31.78
CA THR A 600 7.90 10.02 -31.31
C THR A 600 7.13 8.71 -31.21
N LEU A 601 5.95 8.73 -30.59
CA LEU A 601 5.08 7.56 -30.47
C LEU A 601 4.58 7.07 -31.84
N GLN A 602 4.25 7.97 -32.77
CA GLN A 602 3.87 7.64 -34.14
C GLN A 602 5.00 6.96 -34.90
N ARG A 603 6.24 7.47 -34.76
CA ARG A 603 7.43 6.86 -35.35
C ARG A 603 7.70 5.48 -34.73
N LEU A 604 7.58 5.33 -33.42
CA LEU A 604 7.73 4.05 -32.73
C LEU A 604 6.67 3.05 -33.23
N SER A 605 5.40 3.44 -33.32
CA SER A 605 4.31 2.58 -33.83
C SER A 605 4.58 2.08 -35.26
N GLN A 606 5.17 2.94 -36.13
CA GLN A 606 5.57 2.55 -37.48
C GLN A 606 6.72 1.52 -37.53
N LEU A 607 7.59 1.52 -36.53
CA LEU A 607 8.73 0.61 -36.42
C LEU A 607 8.42 -0.67 -35.65
N THR A 608 7.33 -0.69 -34.90
CA THR A 608 6.99 -1.78 -33.99
C THR A 608 6.06 -2.77 -34.64
N ASN A 609 6.54 -3.99 -34.89
CA ASN A 609 5.74 -5.07 -35.47
C ASN A 609 5.32 -6.11 -34.41
N VAL A 610 5.86 -6.06 -33.18
CA VAL A 610 5.49 -6.96 -32.09
C VAL A 610 4.12 -6.55 -31.55
N PRO A 611 3.07 -7.41 -31.63
CA PRO A 611 1.68 -7.02 -31.35
C PRO A 611 1.50 -6.41 -29.97
N ARG A 612 2.06 -7.03 -28.93
CA ARG A 612 1.97 -6.55 -27.54
C ARG A 612 2.55 -5.15 -27.31
N LEU A 613 3.69 -4.83 -27.96
CA LEU A 613 4.29 -3.52 -27.88
C LEU A 613 3.53 -2.49 -28.72
N HIS A 614 2.98 -2.92 -29.85
CA HIS A 614 2.12 -2.07 -30.68
C HIS A 614 0.85 -1.69 -29.94
N ASP A 615 0.18 -2.64 -29.27
CA ASP A 615 -1.00 -2.36 -28.44
C ASP A 615 -0.69 -1.37 -27.29
N GLN A 616 0.49 -1.47 -26.71
CA GLN A 616 0.94 -0.53 -25.68
C GLN A 616 1.14 0.88 -26.24
N LEU A 617 1.74 1.01 -27.43
CA LEU A 617 1.93 2.29 -28.12
C LEU A 617 0.60 2.90 -28.55
N ASP A 618 -0.33 2.08 -29.04
CA ASP A 618 -1.70 2.52 -29.35
C ASP A 618 -2.44 3.03 -28.11
N GLY A 619 -2.22 2.37 -26.98
CA GLY A 619 -2.70 2.85 -25.69
C GLY A 619 -2.13 4.23 -25.34
N TYR A 620 -0.83 4.43 -25.52
CA TYR A 620 -0.18 5.73 -25.31
C TYR A 620 -0.69 6.81 -26.29
N LEU A 621 -0.82 6.51 -27.57
CA LEU A 621 -1.37 7.44 -28.58
C LEU A 621 -2.81 7.84 -28.25
N LYS A 622 -3.66 6.90 -27.81
CA LYS A 622 -5.04 7.19 -27.38
C LYS A 622 -5.06 8.14 -26.17
N VAL A 623 -4.14 7.99 -25.24
CA VAL A 623 -4.00 8.92 -24.10
C VAL A 623 -3.67 10.32 -24.62
N TRP A 624 -2.72 10.46 -25.53
CA TRP A 624 -2.36 11.73 -26.15
C TRP A 624 -3.51 12.39 -26.95
N GLU A 625 -4.34 11.60 -27.58
CA GLU A 625 -5.47 12.11 -28.37
C GLU A 625 -6.62 12.61 -27.49
N ASN A 626 -6.80 12.02 -26.31
CA ASN A 626 -7.99 12.21 -25.49
C ASN A 626 -7.73 13.00 -24.19
N GLN A 627 -6.49 13.24 -23.83
CA GLN A 627 -6.13 13.92 -22.57
C GLN A 627 -5.27 15.17 -22.82
N PRO A 628 -5.48 16.24 -22.04
CA PRO A 628 -4.56 17.37 -22.06
C PRO A 628 -3.22 16.92 -21.47
N LEU A 629 -2.14 17.57 -21.91
CA LEU A 629 -0.82 17.38 -21.34
C LEU A 629 -0.84 17.71 -19.84
N VAL A 630 -0.36 16.80 -19.01
CA VAL A 630 -0.30 17.00 -17.56
C VAL A 630 1.09 17.46 -17.18
N ILE A 631 1.18 18.63 -16.56
CA ILE A 631 2.40 19.13 -15.92
C ILE A 631 2.25 18.91 -14.42
N SER A 632 3.18 18.16 -13.84
CA SER A 632 3.28 17.95 -12.39
C SER A 632 4.52 18.66 -11.86
N PHE A 633 4.33 19.40 -10.78
CA PHE A 633 5.43 20.05 -10.07
C PHE A 633 5.68 19.31 -8.76
N ASN A 634 6.86 18.73 -8.60
CA ASN A 634 7.24 18.00 -7.40
C ASN A 634 8.70 18.24 -7.06
N GLU A 635 8.96 19.10 -6.07
CA GLU A 635 10.32 19.41 -5.60
C GLU A 635 10.98 18.23 -4.87
N ASN A 636 10.17 17.32 -4.32
CA ASN A 636 10.64 16.13 -3.61
C ASN A 636 10.05 14.88 -4.27
N PRO A 637 10.63 14.37 -5.36
CA PRO A 637 10.16 13.14 -5.96
C PRO A 637 10.29 12.00 -4.94
N PRO A 638 9.28 11.13 -4.80
CA PRO A 638 9.40 9.96 -3.95
C PRO A 638 10.59 9.11 -4.41
N PRO A 639 11.39 8.59 -3.49
CA PRO A 639 12.65 7.89 -3.81
C PRO A 639 12.48 6.58 -4.58
N PHE A 640 11.26 6.09 -4.76
CA PHE A 640 10.98 4.83 -5.46
C PHE A 640 9.70 4.88 -6.28
N GLY A 641 9.77 4.39 -7.52
CA GLY A 641 8.63 3.98 -8.32
C GLY A 641 7.97 5.07 -9.15
N PHE A 642 8.69 5.64 -10.12
CA PHE A 642 8.05 6.34 -11.23
C PHE A 642 7.70 5.35 -12.33
N GLU A 643 6.43 5.04 -12.47
CA GLU A 643 5.90 4.78 -13.80
C GLU A 643 5.91 6.12 -14.53
N ALA A 644 6.83 6.29 -15.48
CA ALA A 644 6.80 7.43 -16.38
C ALA A 644 5.45 7.42 -17.09
N ARG A 645 4.62 8.43 -16.83
CA ARG A 645 3.29 8.51 -17.41
C ARG A 645 3.37 9.22 -18.73
N VAL A 646 2.83 8.62 -19.75
CA VAL A 646 2.70 9.24 -21.05
C VAL A 646 1.91 10.55 -20.91
N ALA A 647 2.40 11.61 -21.57
CA ALA A 647 1.84 12.96 -21.50
C ALA A 647 1.87 13.63 -20.10
N GLN A 648 2.70 13.14 -19.19
CA GLN A 648 2.96 13.78 -17.91
C GLN A 648 4.43 14.20 -17.82
N TYR A 649 4.68 15.46 -17.47
CA TYR A 649 6.01 16.01 -17.21
C TYR A 649 6.12 16.42 -15.75
N ASP A 650 7.11 15.89 -15.07
CA ASP A 650 7.41 16.25 -13.68
C ASP A 650 8.55 17.26 -13.67
N PHE A 651 8.34 18.39 -13.02
CA PHE A 651 9.32 19.45 -12.84
C PHE A 651 9.70 19.55 -11.38
N HIS A 652 10.99 19.76 -11.13
CA HIS A 652 11.55 19.78 -9.78
C HIS A 652 11.97 21.18 -9.34
N SER A 653 11.93 22.18 -10.24
CA SER A 653 12.18 23.58 -9.92
C SER A 653 11.44 24.51 -10.85
N MET A 654 11.19 25.75 -10.39
CA MET A 654 10.57 26.79 -11.23
C MET A 654 11.44 27.13 -12.45
N HIS A 655 12.77 27.07 -12.30
CA HIS A 655 13.70 27.28 -13.42
C HIS A 655 13.59 26.19 -14.49
N GLU A 656 13.49 24.91 -14.08
CA GLU A 656 13.27 23.80 -15.01
C GLU A 656 11.93 23.95 -15.74
N LEU A 657 10.88 24.35 -15.04
CA LEU A 657 9.57 24.63 -15.64
C LEU A 657 9.65 25.77 -16.65
N GLU A 658 10.34 26.87 -16.34
CA GLU A 658 10.54 28.02 -17.21
C GLU A 658 11.26 27.63 -18.50
N GLU A 659 12.37 26.93 -18.38
CA GLU A 659 13.16 26.45 -19.53
C GLU A 659 12.31 25.56 -20.44
N LYS A 660 11.51 24.67 -19.88
CA LYS A 660 10.69 23.74 -20.65
C LYS A 660 9.44 24.38 -21.24
N LEU A 661 8.79 25.30 -20.54
CA LEU A 661 7.61 26.01 -21.05
C LEU A 661 7.90 26.78 -22.36
N SER A 662 9.11 27.32 -22.49
CA SER A 662 9.54 28.03 -23.71
C SER A 662 9.60 27.15 -24.96
N GLN A 663 9.64 25.82 -24.78
CA GLN A 663 9.74 24.83 -25.86
C GLN A 663 8.37 24.35 -26.36
N PHE A 664 7.29 24.67 -25.67
CA PHE A 664 5.95 24.28 -26.12
C PHE A 664 5.40 25.26 -27.17
N PRO A 665 4.74 24.77 -28.23
CA PRO A 665 4.08 25.60 -29.20
C PRO A 665 3.02 26.52 -28.58
N ALA A 666 2.87 27.72 -29.09
CA ALA A 666 1.80 28.63 -28.67
C ALA A 666 0.42 27.94 -28.84
N GLY A 667 -0.43 28.09 -27.82
CA GLY A 667 -1.75 27.45 -27.79
C GLY A 667 -1.75 26.02 -27.24
N THR A 668 -0.60 25.49 -26.78
CA THR A 668 -0.57 24.18 -26.09
C THR A 668 -1.39 24.26 -24.80
N LYS A 669 -2.27 23.28 -24.61
CA LYS A 669 -3.13 23.19 -23.44
C LYS A 669 -2.56 22.21 -22.42
N PHE A 670 -2.45 22.66 -21.19
CA PHE A 670 -1.93 21.86 -20.09
C PHE A 670 -2.97 21.67 -18.99
N LEU A 671 -2.89 20.53 -18.31
CA LEU A 671 -3.47 20.32 -17.02
C LEU A 671 -2.35 20.42 -15.97
N LEU A 672 -2.39 21.42 -15.12
CA LEU A 672 -1.42 21.53 -14.04
C LEU A 672 -1.89 20.68 -12.85
N SER A 673 -1.14 19.64 -12.54
CA SER A 673 -1.29 18.85 -11.33
C SER A 673 -0.24 19.32 -10.32
N THR A 674 -0.68 19.97 -9.26
CA THR A 674 0.20 20.35 -8.16
C THR A 674 -0.10 19.45 -6.97
N PRO A 675 0.91 18.95 -6.23
CA PRO A 675 0.67 18.50 -4.87
C PRO A 675 0.05 19.66 -4.07
N PRO A 676 -0.65 19.39 -2.95
CA PRO A 676 -1.27 20.45 -2.16
C PRO A 676 -0.18 21.48 -1.82
N MET A 677 -0.26 22.67 -2.46
CA MET A 677 0.76 23.71 -2.38
C MET A 677 0.78 24.43 -1.04
N ASP A 678 -0.10 24.07 -0.13
CA ASP A 678 -0.12 24.53 1.26
C ASP A 678 0.82 23.71 2.15
N SER A 679 1.59 22.77 1.59
CA SER A 679 2.63 22.07 2.35
C SER A 679 3.82 23.00 2.58
N PRO A 680 4.25 23.21 3.83
CA PRO A 680 5.44 24.03 4.16
C PRO A 680 6.73 23.58 3.49
N ALA A 681 6.75 22.36 2.96
CA ALA A 681 7.92 21.75 2.31
C ALA A 681 8.22 22.31 0.90
N ASN A 682 7.27 22.98 0.24
CA ASN A 682 7.43 23.35 -1.18
C ASN A 682 7.84 24.79 -1.43
N GLY A 683 8.00 25.66 -0.43
CA GLY A 683 8.55 27.02 -0.57
C GLY A 683 7.79 27.99 -1.50
N HIS A 684 6.90 27.49 -2.37
CA HIS A 684 6.18 28.27 -3.37
C HIS A 684 4.67 28.20 -3.18
N SER A 685 4.04 29.37 -3.15
CA SER A 685 2.58 29.44 -3.05
C SER A 685 1.94 29.25 -4.44
N LEU A 686 0.66 28.87 -4.44
CA LEU A 686 -0.15 28.84 -5.65
C LEU A 686 -0.20 30.21 -6.36
N ALA A 687 -0.07 31.31 -5.60
CA ALA A 687 0.00 32.68 -6.10
C ALA A 687 1.30 32.89 -6.90
N ASP A 688 2.42 32.34 -6.42
CA ASP A 688 3.71 32.45 -7.12
C ASP A 688 3.68 31.72 -8.46
N LEU A 689 3.11 30.51 -8.49
CA LEU A 689 2.95 29.77 -9.73
C LEU A 689 2.02 30.47 -10.73
N ASN A 690 0.92 31.05 -10.27
CA ASN A 690 0.02 31.83 -11.12
C ASN A 690 0.70 33.08 -11.67
N THR A 691 1.46 33.78 -10.84
CA THR A 691 2.25 34.94 -11.24
C THR A 691 3.28 34.55 -12.30
N PHE A 692 3.97 33.46 -12.07
CA PHE A 692 4.95 32.90 -13.00
C PHE A 692 4.31 32.52 -14.35
N LEU A 693 3.22 31.75 -14.35
CA LEU A 693 2.53 31.34 -15.58
C LEU A 693 1.97 32.54 -16.35
N SER A 694 1.44 33.54 -15.64
CA SER A 694 0.92 34.78 -16.24
C SER A 694 2.05 35.62 -16.87
N SER A 695 3.23 35.67 -16.25
CA SER A 695 4.41 36.37 -16.80
C SER A 695 4.91 35.73 -18.09
N HIS A 696 4.62 34.45 -18.34
CA HIS A 696 4.94 33.70 -19.55
C HIS A 696 3.79 33.69 -20.58
N GLY A 697 2.79 34.57 -20.43
CA GLY A 697 1.67 34.67 -21.37
C GLY A 697 0.68 33.54 -21.31
N MET A 698 0.69 32.73 -20.22
CA MET A 698 -0.26 31.64 -20.02
C MET A 698 -1.50 32.12 -19.29
N ILE A 699 -2.66 31.71 -19.76
CA ILE A 699 -3.95 32.05 -19.16
C ILE A 699 -4.44 30.89 -18.33
N VAL A 700 -4.63 31.10 -17.03
CA VAL A 700 -5.31 30.14 -16.17
C VAL A 700 -6.82 30.23 -16.43
N ALA A 701 -7.39 29.22 -17.09
CA ALA A 701 -8.76 29.24 -17.60
C ALA A 701 -9.85 29.05 -16.52
N GLY A 702 -9.51 29.08 -15.23
CA GLY A 702 -10.43 29.06 -14.13
C GLY A 702 -10.27 27.88 -13.18
N GLU A 703 -10.63 28.10 -11.93
CA GLU A 703 -10.75 27.11 -10.87
C GLU A 703 -12.25 26.80 -10.71
N LYS A 704 -12.65 25.56 -10.82
CA LYS A 704 -13.99 25.15 -10.41
C LYS A 704 -13.86 24.06 -9.35
N ARG A 705 -14.23 24.39 -8.14
CA ARG A 705 -14.42 23.47 -7.02
C ARG A 705 -15.90 23.26 -6.79
N GLU A 706 -16.35 22.05 -6.82
CA GLU A 706 -17.51 21.57 -6.09
C GLU A 706 -17.07 20.32 -5.34
N ASP A 707 -17.23 20.32 -4.05
CA ASP A 707 -17.04 19.18 -3.13
C ASP A 707 -15.64 18.53 -3.15
N GLY A 708 -14.59 19.31 -3.19
CA GLY A 708 -13.20 18.81 -3.14
C GLY A 708 -12.73 18.14 -4.44
N HIS A 709 -13.55 18.06 -5.48
CA HIS A 709 -13.22 17.52 -6.79
C HIS A 709 -13.21 18.62 -7.86
N ALA A 710 -12.18 18.61 -8.73
CA ALA A 710 -12.19 19.47 -9.90
C ALA A 710 -13.23 18.94 -10.89
N LEU A 711 -14.27 19.74 -11.19
CA LEU A 711 -15.22 19.44 -12.24
C LEU A 711 -14.63 19.84 -13.59
N PHE A 712 -14.46 18.85 -14.45
CA PHE A 712 -14.10 19.04 -15.86
C PHE A 712 -15.37 19.12 -16.71
N PRO A 713 -15.38 19.90 -17.80
CA PRO A 713 -16.48 19.83 -18.74
C PRO A 713 -16.66 18.41 -19.26
N PRO A 714 -17.88 18.02 -19.71
CA PRO A 714 -18.26 16.62 -19.98
C PRO A 714 -17.37 15.84 -20.94
N ARG A 715 -16.44 16.49 -21.63
CA ARG A 715 -15.48 15.86 -22.56
C ARG A 715 -14.11 15.53 -21.96
N CYS A 716 -13.88 15.86 -20.69
CA CYS A 716 -12.61 15.60 -20.00
C CYS A 716 -12.91 14.89 -18.67
N ARG A 717 -13.15 13.57 -18.68
CA ARG A 717 -13.17 12.78 -17.44
C ARG A 717 -11.75 12.47 -17.02
N PRO A 718 -11.32 12.81 -15.79
CA PRO A 718 -10.06 12.34 -15.28
C PRO A 718 -10.13 10.85 -15.01
N PHE A 719 -9.16 10.10 -15.50
CA PHE A 719 -8.94 8.71 -15.14
C PHE A 719 -8.11 8.68 -13.86
N TRP A 720 -8.76 8.88 -12.70
CA TRP A 720 -8.08 8.79 -11.40
C TRP A 720 -9.03 8.35 -10.29
N ALA A 721 -8.85 7.10 -9.88
CA ALA A 721 -9.21 6.68 -8.53
C ALA A 721 -7.92 6.73 -7.69
N GLY A 722 -7.84 7.68 -6.77
CA GLY A 722 -6.90 7.64 -5.67
C GLY A 722 -5.80 8.69 -5.67
N ARG A 723 -6.14 9.93 -5.40
CA ARG A 723 -5.56 10.92 -4.48
C ARG A 723 -6.06 12.32 -4.82
N PRO A 724 -6.53 13.15 -3.88
CA PRO A 724 -6.98 14.49 -4.17
C PRO A 724 -5.78 15.43 -4.31
N GLY A 725 -5.43 15.77 -5.56
CA GLY A 725 -4.57 16.88 -5.90
C GLY A 725 -5.38 17.96 -6.60
N ARG A 726 -5.09 19.22 -6.33
CA ARG A 726 -5.73 20.35 -7.01
C ARG A 726 -5.28 20.36 -8.46
N SER A 727 -6.20 20.20 -9.40
CA SER A 727 -5.91 20.31 -10.83
C SER A 727 -6.40 21.64 -11.38
N ARG A 728 -5.58 22.33 -12.15
CA ARG A 728 -5.93 23.58 -12.85
C ARG A 728 -5.78 23.43 -14.35
N ARG A 729 -6.70 23.96 -15.09
CA ARG A 729 -6.65 24.02 -16.55
C ARG A 729 -5.98 25.33 -16.97
N ILE A 730 -4.92 25.22 -17.76
CA ILE A 730 -4.21 26.34 -18.35
C ILE A 730 -4.46 26.29 -19.86
N CYS A 731 -4.93 27.37 -20.42
CA CYS A 731 -5.08 27.55 -21.87
C CYS A 731 -4.03 28.51 -22.40
#